data_f405afa1d6aa4fa61ae12eb93d9a9413
#
_entry.id   f405afa1d6aa4fa61ae12eb93d9a9413
#
_cell.length_a   1.000
_cell.length_b   1.000
_cell.length_c   1.000
_cell.angle_alpha   90.00
_cell.angle_beta   90.00
_cell.angle_gamma   90.00
#
_symmetry.space_group_name_H-M   'P 1'
#
loop_
_entity.id
_entity.type
_entity.pdbx_description
1 polymer ?
#
loop_
_entity_poly.entity_id
_entity_poly.type
_entity_poly.pdbx_seq_one_letter_code
_entity_poly.pdbx_strand_id
1 'polypeptide(L)'
;TGEFEVAEFASGEDLADELERLLPSELLHSDEQPGLLEVLGRPPSALACESYYFLLDQATHSLTTHFAVQSLDGFGCAGMSAALCAAGAVLQYVQYQLRRSVDHIRRLRVAQTSDCVLIDAASQSHLELVDTRSGPQHSLLRALDRTCTPMGARRLRHWVLHPLRDLDALLERQDVIASFLEESMLQSQVRTLLKEVRDLERTSGRLSQGSGNARDLLMLAQSLEVVPALRTLLQTLIERAHPRPQDPTSLPAQLLGRLHDLSVIAGQINDLIVPEPPMHIKEGGLFRQGWNEHLDELRAASTLGRQWIADLQTREIERTGIKSLKIKYNAVFGYFIEITKANTGAVPTDYHRKQTTANGERYITDELKRMEDKILGAEERSKAVEYEEFLALRGRVLEHLMAIQETAEAIATLDALVSLAETAHLFSYNRPLLNETGNLFIRDGRHPVLDQNLTGGDRFVPNDVTLEPKENRLLLITGPNMAGKSTYLRQVALLTLMAQIGSYLPVASAEIGLVDRIFTRIGASDDIARGQSTFMVEMNETSVILNNATERSLVILDEIGRGTSTFDGLSIAWSVAEYLHDHIGARALFATHYHELTALSKSRKGVQNYNVAVKEWNQQIIFLRKIIPGSAEKSYGIQVARLAGLPESVISRAREVLTQLEAGHPPADSVGNVPSPSTVPVRPRRTKAPKVAHADQLSLFG
;
A
#
# COMPACT_ATOMS: atom_id res chain seq x y z
N THR A 1 -0.31 -13.34 5.36
CA THR A 1 -1.72 -13.36 4.92
C THR A 1 -2.18 -14.76 4.51
N GLY A 2 -1.30 -15.60 3.96
CA GLY A 2 -1.61 -16.92 3.42
C GLY A 2 -2.01 -16.91 1.94
N GLU A 3 -1.97 -15.75 1.29
CA GLU A 3 -2.05 -15.65 -0.17
C GLU A 3 -0.73 -16.17 -0.75
N PHE A 4 -0.86 -17.04 -1.74
CA PHE A 4 0.28 -17.65 -2.42
C PHE A 4 0.00 -17.66 -3.92
N GLU A 5 0.68 -16.79 -4.63
CA GLU A 5 0.46 -16.56 -6.05
C GLU A 5 1.73 -16.85 -6.85
N VAL A 6 1.55 -17.32 -8.07
CA VAL A 6 2.63 -17.60 -9.02
C VAL A 6 2.34 -16.92 -10.35
N ALA A 7 3.38 -16.41 -11.00
CA ALA A 7 3.33 -15.86 -12.34
C ALA A 7 4.60 -16.22 -13.10
N GLU A 8 4.51 -16.31 -14.42
CA GLU A 8 5.68 -16.33 -15.31
C GLU A 8 5.70 -15.09 -16.18
N PHE A 9 6.87 -14.54 -16.37
CA PHE A 9 7.09 -13.34 -17.16
C PHE A 9 7.90 -13.70 -18.41
N ALA A 10 7.59 -13.06 -19.53
CA ALA A 10 8.27 -13.31 -20.80
C ALA A 10 9.69 -12.73 -20.81
N SER A 11 9.93 -11.68 -20.01
CA SER A 11 11.22 -11.00 -19.92
C SER A 11 11.61 -10.67 -18.49
N GLY A 12 12.91 -10.40 -18.27
CA GLY A 12 13.39 -9.90 -16.97
C GLY A 12 12.92 -8.47 -16.68
N GLU A 13 12.59 -7.67 -17.70
CA GLU A 13 12.05 -6.32 -17.55
C GLU A 13 10.61 -6.36 -17.02
N ASP A 14 9.75 -7.24 -17.54
CA ASP A 14 8.39 -7.45 -17.03
C ASP A 14 8.41 -7.91 -15.55
N LEU A 15 9.38 -8.76 -15.18
CA LEU A 15 9.57 -9.18 -13.79
C LEU A 15 10.03 -8.02 -12.92
N ALA A 16 10.93 -7.15 -13.42
CA ALA A 16 11.41 -5.99 -12.68
C ALA A 16 10.27 -5.01 -12.40
N ASP A 17 9.43 -4.72 -13.39
CA ASP A 17 8.25 -3.86 -13.25
C ASP A 17 7.27 -4.43 -12.20
N GLU A 18 7.05 -5.74 -12.20
CA GLU A 18 6.20 -6.40 -11.21
C GLU A 18 6.77 -6.31 -9.79
N LEU A 19 8.07 -6.53 -9.62
CA LEU A 19 8.74 -6.45 -8.33
C LEU A 19 8.75 -5.01 -7.78
N GLU A 20 8.95 -4.01 -8.64
CA GLU A 20 8.83 -2.60 -8.25
C GLU A 20 7.38 -2.25 -7.86
N ARG A 21 6.39 -2.85 -8.49
CA ARG A 21 4.97 -2.70 -8.15
C ARG A 21 4.61 -3.36 -6.81
N LEU A 22 5.12 -4.56 -6.55
CA LEU A 22 4.82 -5.33 -5.34
C LEU A 22 5.58 -4.80 -4.11
N LEU A 23 6.77 -4.22 -4.29
CA LEU A 23 7.68 -3.78 -3.21
C LEU A 23 7.86 -4.88 -2.15
N PRO A 24 8.37 -6.08 -2.52
CA PRO A 24 8.48 -7.19 -1.60
C PRO A 24 9.41 -6.88 -0.45
N SER A 25 9.06 -7.32 0.77
CA SER A 25 9.93 -7.18 1.94
C SER A 25 11.18 -8.04 1.85
N GLU A 26 11.10 -9.19 1.18
CA GLU A 26 12.19 -10.13 0.92
C GLU A 26 12.06 -10.66 -0.51
N LEU A 27 13.16 -10.70 -1.25
CA LEU A 27 13.26 -11.26 -2.60
C LEU A 27 14.27 -12.42 -2.59
N LEU A 28 13.79 -13.64 -2.83
CA LEU A 28 14.65 -14.82 -2.89
C LEU A 28 15.09 -15.06 -4.34
N HIS A 29 16.38 -15.34 -4.51
CA HIS A 29 16.94 -15.74 -5.80
C HIS A 29 17.95 -16.89 -5.63
N SER A 30 18.21 -17.64 -6.70
CA SER A 30 19.23 -18.67 -6.69
C SER A 30 20.63 -18.06 -6.62
N ASP A 31 21.51 -18.64 -5.81
CA ASP A 31 22.92 -18.26 -5.70
C ASP A 31 23.70 -18.51 -7.01
N GLU A 32 23.23 -19.40 -7.89
CA GLU A 32 23.80 -19.67 -9.22
C GLU A 32 23.34 -18.70 -10.31
N GLN A 33 22.43 -17.75 -10.01
CA GLN A 33 21.89 -16.78 -10.97
C GLN A 33 22.17 -15.32 -10.57
N PRO A 34 23.42 -14.90 -10.36
CA PRO A 34 23.73 -13.52 -9.97
C PRO A 34 23.38 -12.48 -11.04
N GLY A 35 23.33 -12.87 -12.33
CA GLY A 35 22.96 -12.00 -13.42
C GLY A 35 21.50 -11.52 -13.37
N LEU A 36 20.60 -12.26 -12.72
CA LEU A 36 19.22 -11.82 -12.49
C LEU A 36 19.16 -10.53 -11.68
N LEU A 37 20.00 -10.39 -10.65
CA LEU A 37 20.04 -9.17 -9.83
C LEU A 37 20.51 -7.93 -10.59
N GLU A 38 21.31 -8.10 -11.65
CA GLU A 38 21.74 -6.99 -12.50
C GLU A 38 20.56 -6.45 -13.32
N VAL A 39 19.72 -7.34 -13.86
CA VAL A 39 18.47 -6.98 -14.56
C VAL A 39 17.47 -6.32 -13.62
N LEU A 40 17.37 -6.82 -12.38
CA LEU A 40 16.43 -6.32 -11.36
C LEU A 40 16.93 -5.07 -10.60
N GLY A 41 18.07 -4.48 -10.99
CA GLY A 41 18.61 -3.28 -10.32
C GLY A 41 19.10 -3.50 -8.88
N ARG A 42 19.39 -4.75 -8.49
CA ARG A 42 19.89 -5.14 -7.16
C ARG A 42 19.03 -4.62 -6.00
N PRO A 43 17.78 -5.07 -5.87
CA PRO A 43 16.90 -4.60 -4.79
C PRO A 43 17.54 -4.93 -3.41
N PRO A 44 17.46 -4.00 -2.44
CA PRO A 44 18.10 -4.16 -1.13
C PRO A 44 17.53 -5.32 -0.30
N SER A 45 16.34 -5.83 -0.67
CA SER A 45 15.67 -6.97 -0.05
C SER A 45 16.07 -8.32 -0.63
N ALA A 46 17.03 -8.37 -1.58
CA ALA A 46 17.44 -9.61 -2.24
C ALA A 46 18.28 -10.49 -1.31
N LEU A 47 17.89 -11.76 -1.22
CA LEU A 47 18.55 -12.80 -0.44
C LEU A 47 18.87 -14.00 -1.33
N ALA A 48 20.15 -14.38 -1.40
CA ALA A 48 20.58 -15.56 -2.10
C ALA A 48 20.19 -16.83 -1.33
N CYS A 49 19.58 -17.78 -2.02
CA CYS A 49 19.26 -19.11 -1.51
C CYS A 49 19.97 -20.18 -2.34
N GLU A 50 20.19 -21.34 -1.74
CA GLU A 50 20.80 -22.48 -2.42
C GLU A 50 20.01 -22.86 -3.68
N SER A 51 20.69 -23.05 -4.80
CA SER A 51 20.08 -23.40 -6.10
C SER A 51 19.22 -24.67 -6.04
N TYR A 52 19.52 -25.56 -5.11
CA TYR A 52 18.74 -26.77 -4.86
C TYR A 52 17.25 -26.50 -4.60
N TYR A 53 16.88 -25.41 -3.94
CA TYR A 53 15.48 -25.05 -3.69
C TYR A 53 14.72 -24.70 -4.96
N PHE A 54 15.42 -24.27 -6.02
CA PHE A 54 14.86 -23.89 -7.30
C PHE A 54 14.82 -25.02 -8.33
N LEU A 55 15.21 -26.26 -7.96
CA LEU A 55 15.11 -27.41 -8.86
C LEU A 55 13.64 -27.81 -9.03
N LEU A 56 13.21 -27.98 -10.28
CA LEU A 56 11.80 -28.26 -10.63
C LEU A 56 11.25 -29.51 -9.92
N ASP A 57 12.02 -30.58 -9.86
CA ASP A 57 11.60 -31.83 -9.21
C ASP A 57 11.39 -31.63 -7.71
N GLN A 58 12.28 -30.90 -7.06
CA GLN A 58 12.21 -30.60 -5.63
C GLN A 58 11.06 -29.64 -5.32
N ALA A 59 10.92 -28.60 -6.11
CA ALA A 59 9.83 -27.62 -5.99
C ALA A 59 8.47 -28.31 -6.17
N THR A 60 8.32 -29.11 -7.23
CA THR A 60 7.09 -29.86 -7.49
C THR A 60 6.76 -30.84 -6.38
N HIS A 61 7.75 -31.59 -5.88
CA HIS A 61 7.58 -32.51 -4.77
C HIS A 61 7.15 -31.76 -3.48
N SER A 62 7.80 -30.65 -3.16
CA SER A 62 7.45 -29.83 -2.00
C SER A 62 6.02 -29.29 -2.07
N LEU A 63 5.63 -28.73 -3.24
CA LEU A 63 4.29 -28.19 -3.46
C LEU A 63 3.21 -29.28 -3.45
N THR A 64 3.41 -30.41 -4.15
CA THR A 64 2.45 -31.52 -4.18
C THR A 64 2.26 -32.15 -2.79
N THR A 65 3.34 -32.27 -2.03
CA THR A 65 3.29 -32.76 -0.63
C THR A 65 2.53 -31.79 0.26
N HIS A 66 2.81 -30.47 0.13
CA HIS A 66 2.17 -29.43 0.94
C HIS A 66 0.67 -29.33 0.68
N PHE A 67 0.26 -29.33 -0.60
CA PHE A 67 -1.16 -29.25 -0.97
C PHE A 67 -1.87 -30.60 -0.96
N ALA A 68 -1.17 -31.70 -0.65
CA ALA A 68 -1.67 -33.07 -0.63
C ALA A 68 -2.36 -33.48 -1.95
N VAL A 69 -1.76 -33.11 -3.10
CA VAL A 69 -2.26 -33.40 -4.44
C VAL A 69 -1.30 -34.26 -5.23
N GLN A 70 -1.79 -34.97 -6.24
CA GLN A 70 -0.95 -35.79 -7.14
C GLN A 70 -0.32 -34.97 -8.29
N SER A 71 -0.98 -33.87 -8.69
CA SER A 71 -0.53 -32.96 -9.75
C SER A 71 -0.91 -31.53 -9.39
N LEU A 72 -0.11 -30.56 -9.86
CA LEU A 72 -0.36 -29.14 -9.73
C LEU A 72 -1.20 -28.56 -10.90
N ASP A 73 -1.55 -29.38 -11.89
CA ASP A 73 -2.32 -28.95 -13.06
C ASP A 73 -3.70 -28.38 -12.68
N GLY A 74 -4.31 -28.92 -11.62
CA GLY A 74 -5.58 -28.44 -11.09
C GLY A 74 -5.55 -27.01 -10.53
N PHE A 75 -4.35 -26.45 -10.27
CA PHE A 75 -4.16 -25.07 -9.88
C PHE A 75 -3.94 -24.13 -11.08
N GLY A 76 -3.94 -24.65 -12.31
CA GLY A 76 -3.68 -23.88 -13.53
C GLY A 76 -2.19 -23.65 -13.82
N CYS A 77 -1.29 -24.34 -13.11
CA CYS A 77 0.16 -24.16 -13.22
C CYS A 77 0.81 -25.12 -14.26
N ALA A 78 0.02 -25.78 -15.11
CA ALA A 78 0.53 -26.70 -16.13
C ALA A 78 1.51 -25.97 -17.08
N GLY A 79 2.75 -26.47 -17.15
CA GLY A 79 3.80 -25.90 -18.02
C GLY A 79 4.53 -24.68 -17.46
N MET A 80 4.16 -24.16 -16.29
CA MET A 80 4.79 -22.98 -15.64
C MET A 80 5.98 -23.41 -14.79
N SER A 81 7.06 -23.87 -15.41
CA SER A 81 8.20 -24.46 -14.70
C SER A 81 8.96 -23.44 -13.83
N ALA A 82 9.16 -22.22 -14.33
CA ALA A 82 9.87 -21.18 -13.60
C ALA A 82 9.06 -20.71 -12.37
N ALA A 83 7.74 -20.53 -12.53
CA ALA A 83 6.83 -20.18 -11.44
C ALA A 83 6.79 -21.26 -10.36
N LEU A 84 6.74 -22.55 -10.74
CA LEU A 84 6.76 -23.67 -9.81
C LEU A 84 8.09 -23.74 -9.04
N CYS A 85 9.23 -23.53 -9.71
CA CYS A 85 10.53 -23.46 -9.05
C CYS A 85 10.57 -22.34 -8.01
N ALA A 86 10.11 -21.15 -8.34
CA ALA A 86 10.07 -20.01 -7.42
C ALA A 86 9.13 -20.28 -6.23
N ALA A 87 7.93 -20.83 -6.47
CA ALA A 87 6.98 -21.18 -5.42
C ALA A 87 7.53 -22.24 -4.47
N GLY A 88 8.13 -23.29 -5.00
CA GLY A 88 8.77 -24.35 -4.19
C GLY A 88 9.90 -23.79 -3.31
N ALA A 89 10.73 -22.90 -3.87
CA ALA A 89 11.81 -22.25 -3.13
C ALA A 89 11.27 -21.40 -1.98
N VAL A 90 10.24 -20.60 -2.20
CA VAL A 90 9.60 -19.79 -1.14
C VAL A 90 9.03 -20.69 -0.04
N LEU A 91 8.32 -21.76 -0.40
CA LEU A 91 7.73 -22.68 0.57
C LEU A 91 8.81 -23.34 1.43
N GLN A 92 9.87 -23.84 0.80
CA GLN A 92 11.00 -24.47 1.49
C GLN A 92 11.78 -23.47 2.37
N TYR A 93 12.01 -22.24 1.88
CA TYR A 93 12.64 -21.19 2.67
C TYR A 93 11.88 -20.91 3.96
N VAL A 94 10.56 -20.70 3.87
CA VAL A 94 9.73 -20.42 5.04
C VAL A 94 9.73 -21.61 6.01
N GLN A 95 9.65 -22.82 5.50
CA GLN A 95 9.53 -24.04 6.31
C GLN A 95 10.85 -24.43 6.97
N TYR A 96 11.96 -24.42 6.22
CA TYR A 96 13.25 -24.97 6.72
C TYR A 96 14.19 -23.89 7.25
N GLN A 97 14.30 -22.72 6.59
CA GLN A 97 15.21 -21.67 7.06
C GLN A 97 14.55 -20.80 8.13
N LEU A 98 13.32 -20.32 7.90
CA LEU A 98 12.60 -19.55 8.90
C LEU A 98 11.96 -20.43 9.98
N ARG A 99 11.90 -21.74 9.79
CA ARG A 99 11.28 -22.73 10.70
C ARG A 99 9.85 -22.33 11.09
N ARG A 100 9.07 -21.83 10.13
CA ARG A 100 7.68 -21.44 10.34
C ARG A 100 6.75 -22.46 9.72
N SER A 101 5.57 -22.69 10.35
CA SER A 101 4.50 -23.47 9.73
C SER A 101 3.97 -22.75 8.51
N VAL A 102 3.73 -23.52 7.45
CA VAL A 102 3.12 -23.08 6.19
C VAL A 102 1.69 -23.62 6.03
N ASP A 103 1.11 -24.25 7.03
CA ASP A 103 -0.22 -24.88 7.00
C ASP A 103 -1.36 -23.91 6.66
N HIS A 104 -1.13 -22.61 6.84
CA HIS A 104 -2.06 -21.55 6.49
C HIS A 104 -2.08 -21.23 4.98
N ILE A 105 -1.08 -21.70 4.22
CA ILE A 105 -1.03 -21.57 2.76
C ILE A 105 -1.83 -22.74 2.19
N ARG A 106 -3.10 -22.52 1.89
CA ARG A 106 -4.03 -23.57 1.46
C ARG A 106 -4.32 -23.57 -0.04
N ARG A 107 -3.99 -22.50 -0.75
CA ARG A 107 -4.25 -22.33 -2.18
C ARG A 107 -3.03 -21.77 -2.89
N LEU A 108 -2.81 -22.27 -4.09
CA LEU A 108 -1.88 -21.70 -5.05
C LEU A 108 -2.73 -21.06 -6.17
N ARG A 109 -2.52 -19.79 -6.45
CA ARG A 109 -3.20 -19.07 -7.54
C ARG A 109 -2.21 -18.72 -8.61
N VAL A 110 -2.63 -18.85 -9.87
CA VAL A 110 -1.88 -18.30 -10.99
C VAL A 110 -2.33 -16.86 -11.17
N ALA A 111 -1.41 -15.91 -10.98
CA ALA A 111 -1.63 -14.53 -11.33
C ALA A 111 -1.50 -14.41 -12.87
N GLN A 112 -2.62 -14.19 -13.54
CA GLN A 112 -2.60 -13.92 -14.97
C GLN A 112 -2.29 -12.44 -15.15
N THR A 113 -1.05 -12.13 -15.48
CA THR A 113 -0.63 -10.75 -15.82
C THR A 113 -1.36 -10.22 -17.05
N SER A 114 -1.92 -11.12 -17.89
CA SER A 114 -2.78 -10.77 -19.03
C SER A 114 -4.09 -10.12 -18.66
N ASP A 115 -4.62 -10.35 -17.44
CA ASP A 115 -5.95 -9.90 -17.03
C ASP A 115 -5.95 -8.51 -16.38
N CYS A 116 -4.75 -7.96 -16.13
CA CYS A 116 -4.58 -6.65 -15.55
C CYS A 116 -3.98 -5.65 -16.54
N VAL A 117 -4.28 -4.37 -16.32
CA VAL A 117 -3.60 -3.27 -17.00
C VAL A 117 -2.18 -3.16 -16.49
N LEU A 118 -1.21 -3.15 -17.39
CA LEU A 118 0.18 -2.94 -17.03
C LEU A 118 0.45 -1.44 -16.81
N ILE A 119 1.00 -1.11 -15.65
CA ILE A 119 1.42 0.24 -15.27
C ILE A 119 2.82 0.11 -14.69
N ASP A 120 3.81 0.62 -15.41
CA ASP A 120 5.20 0.59 -14.94
C ASP A 120 5.41 1.44 -13.69
N ALA A 121 6.50 1.24 -12.98
CA ALA A 121 6.79 1.94 -11.72
C ALA A 121 6.94 3.45 -11.92
N ALA A 122 7.51 3.90 -13.04
CA ALA A 122 7.59 5.31 -13.39
C ALA A 122 6.19 5.92 -13.52
N SER A 123 5.28 5.25 -14.25
CA SER A 123 3.88 5.69 -14.40
C SER A 123 3.12 5.68 -13.08
N GLN A 124 3.32 4.69 -12.20
CA GLN A 124 2.72 4.68 -10.87
C GLN A 124 3.15 5.90 -10.04
N SER A 125 4.44 6.23 -10.08
CA SER A 125 5.01 7.39 -9.40
C SER A 125 4.50 8.71 -10.01
N HIS A 126 4.47 8.83 -11.34
CA HIS A 126 3.98 10.03 -12.04
C HIS A 126 2.50 10.30 -11.80
N LEU A 127 1.70 9.25 -11.68
CA LEU A 127 0.27 9.32 -11.40
C LEU A 127 -0.05 9.43 -9.91
N GLU A 128 0.95 9.29 -9.06
CA GLU A 128 0.81 9.38 -7.60
C GLU A 128 -0.27 8.41 -7.08
N LEU A 129 -0.20 7.14 -7.51
CA LEU A 129 -1.25 6.17 -7.24
C LEU A 129 -1.37 5.82 -5.75
N VAL A 130 -0.26 5.55 -5.09
CA VAL A 130 -0.20 5.11 -3.68
C VAL A 130 0.58 6.08 -2.82
N ASP A 131 1.79 6.43 -3.26
CA ASP A 131 2.70 7.31 -2.54
C ASP A 131 2.91 8.59 -3.33
N THR A 132 3.12 9.71 -2.63
CA THR A 132 3.41 11.01 -3.25
C THR A 132 4.55 11.71 -2.50
N ARG A 133 5.29 12.56 -3.20
CA ARG A 133 6.31 13.42 -2.58
C ARG A 133 5.73 14.42 -1.56
N SER A 134 4.45 14.78 -1.74
CA SER A 134 3.72 15.71 -0.88
C SER A 134 3.03 15.04 0.31
N GLY A 135 3.21 13.72 0.47
CA GLY A 135 2.59 12.91 1.52
C GLY A 135 1.40 12.08 1.01
N PRO A 136 1.13 10.94 1.64
CA PRO A 136 0.16 9.94 1.17
C PRO A 136 -1.28 10.48 1.02
N GLN A 137 -1.63 11.57 1.71
CA GLN A 137 -2.95 12.21 1.61
C GLN A 137 -3.28 12.75 0.21
N HIS A 138 -2.30 12.91 -0.67
CA HIS A 138 -2.46 13.43 -2.03
C HIS A 138 -2.45 12.32 -3.10
N SER A 139 -2.45 11.05 -2.71
CA SER A 139 -2.49 9.91 -3.63
C SER A 139 -3.91 9.60 -4.11
N LEU A 140 -4.00 8.89 -5.27
CA LEU A 140 -5.28 8.37 -5.76
C LEU A 140 -5.90 7.39 -4.75
N LEU A 141 -5.08 6.47 -4.21
CA LEU A 141 -5.55 5.50 -3.22
C LEU A 141 -6.25 6.22 -2.05
N ARG A 142 -5.65 7.27 -1.51
CA ARG A 142 -6.24 8.02 -0.39
C ARG A 142 -7.52 8.74 -0.76
N ALA A 143 -7.63 9.22 -2.00
CA ALA A 143 -8.85 9.84 -2.50
C ALA A 143 -10.02 8.84 -2.59
N LEU A 144 -9.74 7.55 -2.81
CA LEU A 144 -10.73 6.49 -2.94
C LEU A 144 -10.96 5.72 -1.62
N ASP A 145 -10.00 5.73 -0.70
CA ASP A 145 -10.03 4.90 0.51
C ASP A 145 -10.98 5.48 1.57
N ARG A 146 -12.13 4.84 1.68
CA ARG A 146 -13.15 5.02 2.72
C ARG A 146 -13.46 3.69 3.39
N THR A 147 -12.55 2.72 3.28
CA THR A 147 -12.70 1.38 3.87
C THR A 147 -12.79 1.45 5.39
N CYS A 148 -13.47 0.47 5.95
CA CYS A 148 -13.70 0.34 7.38
C CYS A 148 -12.73 -0.67 8.02
N THR A 149 -12.16 -1.57 7.22
CA THR A 149 -11.28 -2.66 7.67
C THR A 149 -9.88 -2.58 7.08
N PRO A 150 -8.84 -3.03 7.79
CA PRO A 150 -7.49 -3.11 7.21
C PRO A 150 -7.39 -4.05 6.00
N MET A 151 -8.24 -5.08 5.95
CA MET A 151 -8.33 -6.01 4.82
C MET A 151 -8.90 -5.32 3.58
N GLY A 152 -9.99 -4.55 3.73
CA GLY A 152 -10.56 -3.74 2.66
C GLY A 152 -9.58 -2.71 2.10
N ALA A 153 -8.82 -2.04 2.97
CA ALA A 153 -7.78 -1.09 2.54
C ALA A 153 -6.70 -1.79 1.69
N ARG A 154 -6.25 -3.00 2.09
CA ARG A 154 -5.31 -3.79 1.28
C ARG A 154 -5.92 -4.21 -0.06
N ARG A 155 -7.18 -4.62 -0.07
CA ARG A 155 -7.90 -5.02 -1.29
C ARG A 155 -8.05 -3.84 -2.25
N LEU A 156 -8.42 -2.66 -1.76
CA LEU A 156 -8.53 -1.45 -2.58
C LEU A 156 -7.17 -1.02 -3.14
N ARG A 157 -6.11 -1.08 -2.31
CA ARG A 157 -4.74 -0.82 -2.77
C ARG A 157 -4.34 -1.80 -3.89
N HIS A 158 -4.65 -3.07 -3.72
CA HIS A 158 -4.40 -4.08 -4.74
C HIS A 158 -5.12 -3.75 -6.05
N TRP A 159 -6.40 -3.35 -6.01
CA TRP A 159 -7.14 -2.97 -7.22
C TRP A 159 -6.56 -1.73 -7.92
N VAL A 160 -6.12 -0.73 -7.18
CA VAL A 160 -5.48 0.47 -7.76
C VAL A 160 -4.19 0.13 -8.49
N LEU A 161 -3.42 -0.83 -7.97
CA LEU A 161 -2.16 -1.27 -8.57
C LEU A 161 -2.36 -2.32 -9.68
N HIS A 162 -3.51 -3.03 -9.67
CA HIS A 162 -3.86 -4.10 -10.62
C HIS A 162 -5.25 -3.85 -11.20
N PRO A 163 -5.43 -2.79 -12.01
CA PRO A 163 -6.71 -2.55 -12.69
C PRO A 163 -7.01 -3.68 -13.66
N LEU A 164 -8.28 -4.04 -13.81
CA LEU A 164 -8.70 -5.17 -14.62
C LEU A 164 -8.86 -4.80 -16.11
N ARG A 165 -8.73 -5.81 -16.95
CA ARG A 165 -9.04 -5.77 -18.38
C ARG A 165 -10.32 -6.54 -18.71
N ASP A 166 -10.86 -7.30 -17.78
CA ASP A 166 -12.10 -8.05 -17.89
C ASP A 166 -13.31 -7.13 -17.76
N LEU A 167 -14.03 -6.95 -18.85
CA LEU A 167 -15.20 -6.07 -18.91
C LEU A 167 -16.32 -6.57 -18.00
N ASP A 168 -16.59 -7.87 -17.97
CA ASP A 168 -17.69 -8.44 -17.19
C ASP A 168 -17.44 -8.27 -15.70
N ALA A 169 -16.23 -8.56 -15.23
CA ALA A 169 -15.84 -8.34 -13.84
C ALA A 169 -15.91 -6.87 -13.42
N LEU A 170 -15.58 -5.93 -14.32
CA LEU A 170 -15.70 -4.50 -14.07
C LEU A 170 -17.16 -4.05 -13.97
N LEU A 171 -18.03 -4.55 -14.86
CA LEU A 171 -19.46 -4.27 -14.85
C LEU A 171 -20.12 -4.82 -13.58
N GLU A 172 -19.75 -6.02 -13.13
CA GLU A 172 -20.23 -6.58 -11.87
C GLU A 172 -19.88 -5.69 -10.67
N ARG A 173 -18.66 -5.15 -10.60
CA ARG A 173 -18.28 -4.19 -9.55
C ARG A 173 -19.13 -2.94 -9.59
N GLN A 174 -19.35 -2.39 -10.79
CA GLN A 174 -20.18 -1.20 -10.99
C GLN A 174 -21.64 -1.45 -10.59
N ASP A 175 -22.19 -2.63 -10.87
CA ASP A 175 -23.56 -3.01 -10.50
C ASP A 175 -23.73 -3.09 -8.97
N VAL A 176 -22.73 -3.62 -8.26
CA VAL A 176 -22.72 -3.63 -6.78
C VAL A 176 -22.66 -2.20 -6.23
N ILE A 177 -21.83 -1.33 -6.81
CA ILE A 177 -21.74 0.08 -6.42
C ILE A 177 -23.09 0.77 -6.66
N ALA A 178 -23.74 0.53 -7.82
CA ALA A 178 -25.07 1.06 -8.12
C ALA A 178 -26.10 0.65 -7.06
N SER A 179 -26.13 -0.64 -6.70
CA SER A 179 -27.04 -1.17 -5.69
C SER A 179 -26.87 -0.50 -4.33
N PHE A 180 -25.63 -0.21 -3.91
CA PHE A 180 -25.37 0.52 -2.66
C PHE A 180 -25.74 2.00 -2.75
N LEU A 181 -25.60 2.64 -3.89
CA LEU A 181 -25.99 4.03 -4.09
C LEU A 181 -27.53 4.20 -4.07
N GLU A 182 -28.28 3.23 -4.60
CA GLU A 182 -29.73 3.19 -4.54
C GLU A 182 -30.23 2.89 -3.12
N GLU A 183 -29.53 2.01 -2.37
CA GLU A 183 -29.88 1.56 -1.03
C GLU A 183 -28.95 2.16 0.04
N SER A 184 -28.87 3.47 0.14
CA SER A 184 -27.95 4.22 1.02
C SER A 184 -28.07 3.83 2.51
N MET A 185 -29.26 3.41 2.96
CA MET A 185 -29.48 2.92 4.32
C MET A 185 -28.77 1.57 4.54
N LEU A 186 -28.86 0.64 3.60
CA LEU A 186 -28.14 -0.63 3.66
C LEU A 186 -26.64 -0.40 3.62
N GLN A 187 -26.16 0.49 2.77
CA GLN A 187 -24.74 0.90 2.73
C GLN A 187 -24.25 1.36 4.12
N SER A 188 -24.99 2.25 4.77
CA SER A 188 -24.64 2.75 6.11
C SER A 188 -24.63 1.65 7.17
N GLN A 189 -25.57 0.71 7.13
CA GLN A 189 -25.63 -0.44 8.03
C GLN A 189 -24.44 -1.38 7.81
N VAL A 190 -24.10 -1.71 6.56
CA VAL A 190 -22.92 -2.53 6.22
C VAL A 190 -21.64 -1.86 6.72
N ARG A 191 -21.46 -0.56 6.51
CA ARG A 191 -20.31 0.20 7.02
C ARG A 191 -20.21 0.17 8.55
N THR A 192 -21.36 0.21 9.23
CA THR A 192 -21.39 0.14 10.71
C THR A 192 -20.89 -1.22 11.19
N LEU A 193 -21.35 -2.31 10.58
CA LEU A 193 -20.89 -3.67 10.91
C LEU A 193 -19.40 -3.88 10.56
N LEU A 194 -18.95 -3.40 9.41
CA LEU A 194 -17.56 -3.51 8.98
C LEU A 194 -16.58 -2.83 9.95
N LYS A 195 -16.96 -1.76 10.63
CA LYS A 195 -16.12 -1.12 11.66
C LYS A 195 -15.84 -2.02 12.88
N GLU A 196 -16.68 -2.99 13.13
CA GLU A 196 -16.52 -3.94 14.22
C GLU A 196 -15.59 -5.11 13.83
N VAL A 197 -15.37 -5.32 12.53
CA VAL A 197 -14.52 -6.39 12.01
C VAL A 197 -13.04 -6.01 12.16
N ARG A 198 -12.27 -6.90 12.78
CA ARG A 198 -10.82 -6.80 12.93
C ARG A 198 -10.10 -7.50 11.76
N ASP A 199 -8.77 -7.44 11.76
CA ASP A 199 -7.95 -8.03 10.70
C ASP A 199 -7.93 -9.56 10.79
N LEU A 200 -8.91 -10.21 10.16
CA LEU A 200 -9.04 -11.66 10.12
C LEU A 200 -7.85 -12.35 9.43
N GLU A 201 -7.34 -11.77 8.34
CA GLU A 201 -6.21 -12.32 7.58
C GLU A 201 -4.94 -12.40 8.43
N ARG A 202 -4.56 -11.30 9.08
CA ARG A 202 -3.36 -11.27 9.93
C ARG A 202 -3.55 -12.10 11.20
N THR A 203 -4.75 -12.11 11.75
CA THR A 203 -5.05 -12.87 12.96
C THR A 203 -4.99 -14.36 12.70
N SER A 204 -5.63 -14.86 11.64
CA SER A 204 -5.55 -16.27 11.23
C SER A 204 -4.12 -16.69 10.88
N GLY A 205 -3.36 -15.82 10.23
CA GLY A 205 -1.94 -16.04 9.96
C GLY A 205 -1.10 -16.22 11.23
N ARG A 206 -1.26 -15.34 12.24
CA ARG A 206 -0.57 -15.49 13.54
C ARG A 206 -0.96 -16.77 14.28
N LEU A 207 -2.24 -17.10 14.28
CA LEU A 207 -2.73 -18.34 14.92
C LEU A 207 -2.12 -19.57 14.26
N SER A 208 -2.06 -19.61 12.92
CA SER A 208 -1.47 -20.72 12.16
C SER A 208 0.02 -20.86 12.41
N GLN A 209 0.74 -19.74 12.51
CA GLN A 209 2.20 -19.73 12.77
C GLN A 209 2.55 -20.03 14.24
N GLY A 210 1.56 -20.23 15.12
CA GLY A 210 1.81 -20.48 16.54
C GLY A 210 2.22 -19.26 17.36
N SER A 211 2.24 -18.07 16.76
CA SER A 211 2.57 -16.81 17.44
C SER A 211 1.35 -16.08 18.01
N GLY A 212 0.14 -16.51 17.65
CA GLY A 212 -1.11 -15.93 18.14
C GLY A 212 -1.40 -16.26 19.61
N ASN A 213 -2.09 -15.36 20.29
CA ASN A 213 -2.45 -15.45 21.70
C ASN A 213 -3.98 -15.45 21.93
N ALA A 214 -4.42 -15.46 23.19
CA ALA A 214 -5.84 -15.48 23.53
C ALA A 214 -6.61 -14.22 23.11
N ARG A 215 -5.95 -13.06 23.05
CA ARG A 215 -6.55 -11.82 22.53
C ARG A 215 -6.81 -11.91 21.03
N ASP A 216 -5.92 -12.58 20.30
CA ASP A 216 -6.12 -12.84 18.86
C ASP A 216 -7.36 -13.72 18.62
N LEU A 217 -7.60 -14.73 19.45
CA LEU A 217 -8.82 -15.54 19.39
C LEU A 217 -10.08 -14.72 19.66
N LEU A 218 -10.06 -13.84 20.68
CA LEU A 218 -11.21 -12.97 20.97
C LEU A 218 -11.48 -11.96 19.83
N MET A 219 -10.44 -11.37 19.24
CA MET A 219 -10.59 -10.47 18.08
C MET A 219 -11.16 -11.22 16.87
N LEU A 220 -10.73 -12.48 16.67
CA LEU A 220 -11.30 -13.36 15.65
C LEU A 220 -12.79 -13.62 15.91
N ALA A 221 -13.14 -14.05 17.14
CA ALA A 221 -14.51 -14.33 17.53
C ALA A 221 -15.43 -13.11 17.35
N GLN A 222 -15.01 -11.94 17.84
CA GLN A 222 -15.74 -10.69 17.66
C GLN A 222 -16.04 -10.39 16.19
N SER A 223 -15.07 -10.61 15.31
CA SER A 223 -15.24 -10.36 13.87
C SER A 223 -16.17 -11.38 13.23
N LEU A 224 -16.11 -12.65 13.65
CA LEU A 224 -16.97 -13.71 13.12
C LEU A 224 -18.43 -13.58 13.57
N GLU A 225 -18.70 -13.00 14.74
CA GLU A 225 -20.06 -12.72 15.23
C GLU A 225 -20.80 -11.69 14.37
N VAL A 226 -20.08 -10.83 13.65
CA VAL A 226 -20.69 -9.84 12.74
C VAL A 226 -21.16 -10.48 11.42
N VAL A 227 -20.58 -11.61 11.02
CA VAL A 227 -20.81 -12.22 9.71
C VAL A 227 -22.28 -12.59 9.45
N PRO A 228 -23.07 -13.18 10.36
CA PRO A 228 -24.48 -13.47 10.10
C PRO A 228 -25.30 -12.22 9.76
N ALA A 229 -25.03 -11.10 10.44
CA ALA A 229 -25.71 -9.83 10.15
C ALA A 229 -25.29 -9.27 8.78
N LEU A 230 -24.01 -9.35 8.40
CA LEU A 230 -23.53 -8.98 7.07
C LEU A 230 -24.18 -9.83 5.98
N ARG A 231 -24.32 -11.13 6.19
CA ARG A 231 -25.02 -12.05 5.27
C ARG A 231 -26.45 -11.61 5.04
N THR A 232 -27.18 -11.28 6.11
CA THR A 232 -28.58 -10.83 6.04
C THR A 232 -28.70 -9.53 5.23
N LEU A 233 -27.79 -8.54 5.46
CA LEU A 233 -27.81 -7.29 4.70
C LEU A 233 -27.47 -7.52 3.23
N LEU A 234 -26.48 -8.36 2.93
CA LEU A 234 -26.10 -8.68 1.56
C LEU A 234 -27.22 -9.45 0.84
N GLN A 235 -27.87 -10.39 1.51
CA GLN A 235 -29.06 -11.07 1.00
C GLN A 235 -30.18 -10.06 0.64
N THR A 236 -30.44 -9.11 1.54
CA THR A 236 -31.43 -8.05 1.31
C THR A 236 -31.06 -7.17 0.12
N LEU A 237 -29.77 -6.85 -0.05
CA LEU A 237 -29.27 -6.10 -1.21
C LEU A 237 -29.52 -6.86 -2.52
N ILE A 238 -29.22 -8.17 -2.55
CA ILE A 238 -29.45 -9.04 -3.71
C ILE A 238 -30.96 -9.10 -4.06
N GLU A 239 -31.83 -9.19 -3.07
CA GLU A 239 -33.29 -9.27 -3.27
C GLU A 239 -33.89 -7.94 -3.81
N ARG A 240 -33.29 -6.80 -3.44
CA ARG A 240 -33.75 -5.47 -3.85
C ARG A 240 -33.10 -4.97 -5.14
N ALA A 241 -31.87 -5.38 -5.43
CA ALA A 241 -31.22 -5.07 -6.69
C ALA A 241 -32.06 -5.57 -7.85
N HIS A 242 -32.42 -4.68 -8.76
CA HIS A 242 -33.37 -4.89 -9.84
C HIS A 242 -33.26 -6.23 -10.59
N PRO A 243 -34.39 -6.73 -11.17
CA PRO A 243 -34.65 -8.13 -11.45
C PRO A 243 -33.88 -8.65 -12.67
N ARG A 244 -32.56 -8.72 -12.59
CA ARG A 244 -31.89 -9.81 -13.29
C ARG A 244 -32.17 -11.06 -12.47
N PRO A 245 -32.60 -12.18 -13.10
CA PRO A 245 -32.80 -13.43 -12.37
C PRO A 245 -31.58 -13.67 -11.51
N GLN A 246 -31.79 -14.17 -10.28
CA GLN A 246 -30.72 -14.45 -9.31
C GLN A 246 -29.67 -15.32 -9.99
N ASP A 247 -28.68 -14.67 -10.60
CA ASP A 247 -27.57 -15.37 -11.22
C ASP A 247 -26.62 -15.77 -10.06
N PRO A 248 -26.50 -17.07 -9.77
CA PRO A 248 -25.61 -17.55 -8.71
C PRO A 248 -24.14 -17.23 -8.99
N THR A 249 -23.80 -16.83 -10.22
CA THR A 249 -22.45 -16.45 -10.63
C THR A 249 -22.17 -14.96 -10.41
N SER A 250 -23.19 -14.14 -10.08
CA SER A 250 -23.01 -12.72 -9.83
C SER A 250 -22.08 -12.45 -8.62
N LEU A 251 -21.31 -11.37 -8.67
CA LEU A 251 -20.40 -11.00 -7.59
C LEU A 251 -21.06 -10.95 -6.21
N PRO A 252 -22.24 -10.35 -6.00
CA PRO A 252 -22.91 -10.37 -4.70
C PRO A 252 -23.25 -11.78 -4.22
N ALA A 253 -23.69 -12.68 -5.11
CA ALA A 253 -23.98 -14.06 -4.77
C ALA A 253 -22.71 -14.84 -4.40
N GLN A 254 -21.61 -14.62 -5.12
CA GLN A 254 -20.30 -15.19 -4.80
C GLN A 254 -19.81 -14.71 -3.41
N LEU A 255 -19.94 -13.41 -3.11
CA LEU A 255 -19.57 -12.85 -1.81
C LEU A 255 -20.44 -13.48 -0.68
N LEU A 256 -21.74 -13.58 -0.90
CA LEU A 256 -22.64 -14.21 0.05
C LEU A 256 -22.26 -15.67 0.32
N GLY A 257 -21.89 -16.43 -0.72
CA GLY A 257 -21.44 -17.82 -0.62
C GLY A 257 -20.15 -18.00 0.17
N ARG A 258 -19.24 -17.02 0.11
CA ARG A 258 -17.95 -17.04 0.82
C ARG A 258 -18.02 -16.48 2.24
N LEU A 259 -19.09 -15.80 2.64
CA LEU A 259 -19.33 -15.37 4.01
C LEU A 259 -19.84 -16.56 4.83
N HIS A 260 -18.95 -17.37 5.38
CA HIS A 260 -19.33 -18.55 6.17
C HIS A 260 -19.83 -18.15 7.55
N ASP A 261 -20.93 -18.76 7.98
CA ASP A 261 -21.41 -18.60 9.36
C ASP A 261 -20.57 -19.47 10.31
N LEU A 262 -19.68 -18.82 11.03
CA LEU A 262 -18.79 -19.42 12.02
C LEU A 262 -19.15 -19.01 13.45
N SER A 263 -20.41 -18.63 13.68
CA SER A 263 -20.90 -18.19 14.99
C SER A 263 -20.72 -19.24 16.09
N VAL A 264 -20.77 -20.53 15.75
CA VAL A 264 -20.54 -21.62 16.71
C VAL A 264 -19.11 -21.57 17.26
N ILE A 265 -18.11 -21.46 16.41
CA ILE A 265 -16.71 -21.39 16.87
C ILE A 265 -16.42 -20.06 17.57
N ALA A 266 -17.03 -18.96 17.13
CA ALA A 266 -16.94 -17.67 17.81
C ALA A 266 -17.54 -17.75 19.23
N GLY A 267 -18.70 -18.36 19.37
CA GLY A 267 -19.33 -18.59 20.68
C GLY A 267 -18.44 -19.45 21.60
N GLN A 268 -17.87 -20.53 21.09
CA GLN A 268 -16.94 -21.37 21.87
C GLN A 268 -15.73 -20.56 22.40
N ILE A 269 -15.14 -19.69 21.57
CA ILE A 269 -14.03 -18.86 21.99
C ILE A 269 -14.47 -17.90 23.13
N ASN A 270 -15.61 -17.25 22.96
CA ASN A 270 -16.13 -16.27 23.94
C ASN A 270 -16.58 -16.92 25.26
N ASP A 271 -17.10 -18.16 25.21
CA ASP A 271 -17.50 -18.93 26.40
C ASP A 271 -16.28 -19.39 27.19
N LEU A 272 -15.18 -19.68 26.52
CA LEU A 272 -13.99 -20.27 27.13
C LEU A 272 -13.00 -19.23 27.63
N ILE A 273 -12.70 -18.19 26.85
CA ILE A 273 -11.67 -17.21 27.15
C ILE A 273 -12.23 -16.08 28.03
N VAL A 274 -11.44 -15.61 28.99
CA VAL A 274 -11.78 -14.44 29.79
C VAL A 274 -11.81 -13.17 28.93
N PRO A 275 -12.60 -12.13 29.25
CA PRO A 275 -12.71 -10.92 28.42
C PRO A 275 -11.39 -10.16 28.26
N GLU A 276 -10.51 -10.20 29.26
CA GLU A 276 -9.20 -9.53 29.26
C GLU A 276 -8.09 -10.53 29.55
N PRO A 277 -7.71 -11.39 28.61
CA PRO A 277 -6.65 -12.37 28.84
C PRO A 277 -5.27 -11.70 28.87
N PRO A 278 -4.30 -12.27 29.62
CA PRO A 278 -2.92 -11.81 29.61
C PRO A 278 -2.31 -11.88 28.22
N MET A 279 -1.21 -11.13 28.00
CA MET A 279 -0.54 -11.12 26.70
C MET A 279 0.17 -12.44 26.40
N HIS A 280 0.78 -13.05 27.42
CA HIS A 280 1.55 -14.29 27.24
C HIS A 280 0.72 -15.48 27.68
N ILE A 281 0.57 -16.43 26.77
CA ILE A 281 -0.21 -17.65 26.96
C ILE A 281 0.30 -18.54 28.10
N LYS A 282 1.56 -18.38 28.53
CA LYS A 282 2.18 -19.15 29.63
C LYS A 282 1.99 -18.52 31.01
N GLU A 283 1.40 -17.34 31.10
CA GLU A 283 1.16 -16.68 32.38
C GLU A 283 0.00 -17.29 33.18
N GLY A 284 -0.90 -18.02 32.47
CA GLY A 284 -2.14 -18.53 33.04
C GLY A 284 -3.23 -17.45 33.11
N GLY A 285 -4.43 -17.81 33.57
CA GLY A 285 -5.57 -16.88 33.63
C GLY A 285 -6.25 -16.65 32.29
N LEU A 286 -6.15 -17.57 31.34
CA LEU A 286 -6.71 -17.47 29.99
C LEU A 286 -8.19 -17.81 29.96
N PHE A 287 -8.62 -18.82 30.75
CA PHE A 287 -9.95 -19.43 30.67
C PHE A 287 -10.87 -18.97 31.78
N ARG A 288 -12.15 -18.91 31.49
CA ARG A 288 -13.20 -18.59 32.45
C ARG A 288 -13.30 -19.70 33.52
N GLN A 289 -13.76 -19.32 34.69
CA GLN A 289 -14.08 -20.28 35.76
C GLN A 289 -15.35 -21.07 35.41
N GLY A 290 -15.43 -22.34 35.84
CA GLY A 290 -16.56 -23.21 35.61
C GLY A 290 -16.51 -24.00 34.30
N TRP A 291 -15.46 -23.82 33.47
CA TRP A 291 -15.33 -24.55 32.22
C TRP A 291 -14.62 -25.92 32.35
N ASN A 292 -13.57 -26.00 33.19
CA ASN A 292 -12.79 -27.19 33.41
C ASN A 292 -12.64 -27.42 34.93
N GLU A 293 -13.30 -28.47 35.45
CA GLU A 293 -13.35 -28.77 36.88
C GLU A 293 -11.94 -28.97 37.47
N HIS A 294 -11.06 -29.67 36.73
CA HIS A 294 -9.68 -29.90 37.17
C HIS A 294 -8.85 -28.59 37.24
N LEU A 295 -9.05 -27.70 36.30
CA LEU A 295 -8.40 -26.37 36.31
C LEU A 295 -8.91 -25.54 37.49
N ASP A 296 -10.20 -25.58 37.75
CA ASP A 296 -10.81 -24.87 38.89
C ASP A 296 -10.35 -25.43 40.24
N GLU A 297 -10.20 -26.74 40.39
CA GLU A 297 -9.57 -27.36 41.57
C GLU A 297 -8.14 -26.88 41.80
N LEU A 298 -7.31 -26.83 40.72
CA LEU A 298 -5.91 -26.33 40.81
C LEU A 298 -5.86 -24.85 41.21
N ARG A 299 -6.75 -24.03 40.66
CA ARG A 299 -6.87 -22.60 41.01
C ARG A 299 -7.35 -22.41 42.45
N ALA A 300 -8.34 -23.21 42.87
CA ALA A 300 -8.83 -23.21 44.24
C ALA A 300 -7.72 -23.59 45.22
N ALA A 301 -6.95 -24.64 44.92
CA ALA A 301 -5.82 -25.07 45.76
C ALA A 301 -4.77 -23.98 45.91
N SER A 302 -4.45 -23.24 44.82
CA SER A 302 -3.53 -22.09 44.87
C SER A 302 -4.09 -20.93 45.70
N THR A 303 -5.38 -20.62 45.55
CA THR A 303 -6.05 -19.51 46.24
C THR A 303 -6.19 -19.83 47.76
N LEU A 304 -6.66 -21.02 48.09
CA LEU A 304 -6.76 -21.50 49.49
C LEU A 304 -5.38 -21.54 50.13
N GLY A 305 -4.36 -21.94 49.42
CA GLY A 305 -2.99 -21.95 49.88
C GLY A 305 -2.47 -20.55 50.21
N ARG A 306 -2.78 -19.55 49.41
CA ARG A 306 -2.41 -18.11 49.67
C ARG A 306 -3.15 -17.58 50.87
N GLN A 307 -4.43 -17.92 51.03
CA GLN A 307 -5.20 -17.55 52.25
C GLN A 307 -4.59 -18.20 53.50
N TRP A 308 -4.22 -19.48 53.41
CA TRP A 308 -3.56 -20.16 54.51
C TRP A 308 -2.21 -19.50 54.92
N ILE A 309 -1.43 -18.99 53.95
CA ILE A 309 -0.21 -18.25 54.24
C ILE A 309 -0.53 -16.93 54.99
N ALA A 310 -1.59 -16.22 54.62
CA ALA A 310 -2.03 -15.02 55.33
C ALA A 310 -2.48 -15.34 56.81
N ASP A 311 -3.20 -16.46 56.96
CA ASP A 311 -3.61 -16.95 58.28
C ASP A 311 -2.40 -17.44 59.10
N LEU A 312 -1.42 -18.09 58.45
CA LEU A 312 -0.14 -18.44 59.08
C LEU A 312 0.60 -17.20 59.57
N GLN A 313 0.67 -16.12 58.78
CA GLN A 313 1.31 -14.88 59.19
C GLN A 313 0.66 -14.33 60.48
N THR A 314 -0.66 -14.31 60.54
CA THR A 314 -1.40 -13.83 61.74
C THR A 314 -1.11 -14.73 62.95
N ARG A 315 -1.19 -16.03 62.79
CA ARG A 315 -0.89 -17.04 63.81
C ARG A 315 0.56 -16.95 64.33
N GLU A 316 1.53 -16.75 63.45
CA GLU A 316 2.92 -16.61 63.80
C GLU A 316 3.24 -15.26 64.47
N ILE A 317 2.55 -14.18 64.12
CA ILE A 317 2.60 -12.90 64.86
C ILE A 317 2.12 -13.10 66.31
N GLU A 318 0.98 -13.78 66.52
CA GLU A 318 0.45 -14.07 67.83
C GLU A 318 1.36 -14.99 68.64
N ARG A 319 1.87 -16.06 68.01
CA ARG A 319 2.77 -17.03 68.66
C ARG A 319 4.10 -16.45 69.12
N THR A 320 4.72 -15.60 68.27
CA THR A 320 6.04 -15.06 68.50
C THR A 320 6.04 -13.69 69.19
N GLY A 321 4.91 -13.01 69.16
CA GLY A 321 4.81 -11.62 69.66
C GLY A 321 5.50 -10.59 68.77
N ILE A 322 6.05 -11.00 67.61
CA ILE A 322 6.81 -10.13 66.70
C ILE A 322 5.84 -9.43 65.73
N LYS A 323 5.35 -8.27 66.12
CA LYS A 323 4.38 -7.48 65.28
C LYS A 323 4.90 -7.07 63.91
N SER A 324 6.22 -7.06 63.68
CA SER A 324 6.84 -6.69 62.41
C SER A 324 7.05 -7.89 61.45
N LEU A 325 6.67 -9.12 61.89
CA LEU A 325 6.78 -10.33 61.07
C LEU A 325 5.91 -10.18 59.81
N LYS A 326 6.49 -10.49 58.67
CA LYS A 326 5.80 -10.53 57.37
C LYS A 326 6.19 -11.78 56.59
N ILE A 327 5.22 -12.48 56.03
CA ILE A 327 5.49 -13.55 55.06
C ILE A 327 5.44 -12.90 53.68
N LYS A 328 6.55 -13.05 52.93
CA LYS A 328 6.70 -12.49 51.59
C LYS A 328 7.11 -13.58 50.62
N TYR A 329 6.89 -13.34 49.32
CA TYR A 329 7.33 -14.18 48.22
C TYR A 329 8.43 -13.49 47.42
N ASN A 330 9.42 -14.27 46.99
CA ASN A 330 10.43 -13.84 46.05
C ASN A 330 10.71 -14.98 45.05
N ALA A 331 10.80 -14.69 43.75
CA ALA A 331 10.98 -15.70 42.70
C ALA A 331 12.23 -16.59 42.90
N VAL A 332 13.29 -16.10 43.53
CA VAL A 332 14.55 -16.85 43.77
C VAL A 332 14.47 -17.69 45.05
N PHE A 333 13.79 -17.19 46.07
CA PHE A 333 13.81 -17.78 47.43
C PHE A 333 12.48 -18.41 47.83
N GLY A 334 11.41 -18.22 47.05
CA GLY A 334 10.05 -18.67 47.40
C GLY A 334 9.44 -17.85 48.52
N TYR A 335 8.56 -18.46 49.31
CA TYR A 335 8.00 -17.81 50.51
C TYR A 335 8.97 -17.84 51.67
N PHE A 336 9.04 -16.71 52.40
CA PHE A 336 9.90 -16.56 53.55
C PHE A 336 9.27 -15.63 54.59
N ILE A 337 9.61 -15.87 55.85
CA ILE A 337 9.24 -15.04 56.99
C ILE A 337 10.35 -13.97 57.16
N GLU A 338 10.01 -12.69 56.99
CA GLU A 338 10.95 -11.59 57.17
C GLU A 338 10.77 -10.98 58.58
N ILE A 339 11.88 -10.94 59.31
CA ILE A 339 11.97 -10.40 60.67
C ILE A 339 13.01 -9.29 60.70
N THR A 340 12.68 -8.13 61.24
CA THR A 340 13.61 -6.99 61.37
C THR A 340 14.72 -7.29 62.37
N LYS A 341 15.91 -6.71 62.17
CA LYS A 341 17.09 -6.91 63.06
C LYS A 341 16.80 -6.70 64.53
N ALA A 342 15.92 -5.79 64.88
CA ALA A 342 15.55 -5.50 66.30
C ALA A 342 14.84 -6.67 66.99
N ASN A 343 14.26 -7.60 66.24
CA ASN A 343 13.45 -8.71 66.75
C ASN A 343 14.09 -10.08 66.55
N THR A 344 15.34 -10.14 66.08
CA THR A 344 16.07 -11.41 65.82
C THR A 344 16.29 -12.26 67.07
N GLY A 345 16.34 -11.62 68.25
CA GLY A 345 16.47 -12.36 69.54
C GLY A 345 15.18 -13.08 69.99
N ALA A 346 14.03 -12.75 69.42
CA ALA A 346 12.75 -13.39 69.75
C ALA A 346 12.36 -14.48 68.71
N VAL A 347 13.25 -14.85 67.79
CA VAL A 347 12.99 -15.84 66.78
C VAL A 347 12.93 -17.24 67.36
N PRO A 348 11.88 -18.03 67.14
CA PRO A 348 11.80 -19.40 67.61
C PRO A 348 12.86 -20.33 67.01
N THR A 349 13.16 -21.40 67.71
CA THR A 349 14.19 -22.41 67.30
C THR A 349 13.80 -23.23 66.07
N ASP A 350 12.49 -23.30 65.71
CA ASP A 350 11.94 -23.98 64.58
C ASP A 350 12.02 -23.16 63.28
N TYR A 351 12.57 -21.91 63.33
CA TYR A 351 12.79 -21.07 62.18
C TYR A 351 14.22 -21.35 61.61
N HIS A 352 14.26 -21.83 60.38
CA HIS A 352 15.51 -22.03 59.66
C HIS A 352 15.90 -20.76 58.93
N ARG A 353 17.05 -20.16 59.26
CA ARG A 353 17.53 -18.96 58.62
C ARG A 353 17.97 -19.25 57.17
N LYS A 354 17.39 -18.52 56.24
CA LYS A 354 17.65 -18.66 54.77
C LYS A 354 18.57 -17.56 54.23
N GLN A 355 18.43 -16.32 54.74
CA GLN A 355 19.24 -15.19 54.29
C GLN A 355 19.25 -14.05 55.29
N THR A 356 20.42 -13.38 55.40
CA THR A 356 20.53 -12.10 56.15
C THR A 356 20.54 -10.95 55.13
N THR A 357 19.76 -9.92 55.42
CA THR A 357 19.63 -8.70 54.60
C THR A 357 20.06 -7.48 55.39
N ALA A 358 20.22 -6.32 54.72
CA ALA A 358 20.58 -5.07 55.38
C ALA A 358 19.61 -4.69 56.51
N ASN A 359 18.33 -4.97 56.39
CA ASN A 359 17.26 -4.52 57.29
C ASN A 359 16.66 -5.62 58.20
N GLY A 360 17.02 -6.89 58.00
CA GLY A 360 16.43 -8.02 58.71
C GLY A 360 16.98 -9.36 58.30
N GLU A 361 16.38 -10.41 58.82
CA GLU A 361 16.68 -11.78 58.44
C GLU A 361 15.46 -12.48 57.87
N ARG A 362 15.71 -13.42 56.97
CA ARG A 362 14.70 -14.21 56.29
C ARG A 362 14.76 -15.66 56.76
N TYR A 363 13.62 -16.16 57.16
CA TYR A 363 13.49 -17.49 57.71
C TYR A 363 12.46 -18.32 56.94
N ILE A 364 12.52 -19.66 57.13
CA ILE A 364 11.55 -20.61 56.57
C ILE A 364 11.20 -21.60 57.71
N THR A 365 9.97 -22.10 57.68
CA THR A 365 9.55 -23.22 58.53
C THR A 365 9.18 -24.41 57.62
N ASP A 366 9.23 -25.62 58.14
CA ASP A 366 8.85 -26.84 57.39
C ASP A 366 7.38 -26.81 56.97
N GLU A 367 6.52 -26.17 57.78
CA GLU A 367 5.10 -25.96 57.48
C GLU A 367 4.93 -24.98 56.30
N LEU A 368 5.63 -23.87 56.32
CA LEU A 368 5.61 -22.90 55.18
C LEU A 368 6.14 -23.53 53.90
N LYS A 369 7.22 -24.31 54.01
CA LYS A 369 7.83 -24.96 52.83
C LYS A 369 6.89 -25.99 52.20
N ARG A 370 6.26 -26.86 53.01
CA ARG A 370 5.27 -27.84 52.50
C ARG A 370 4.09 -27.17 51.82
N MET A 371 3.61 -26.03 52.32
CA MET A 371 2.52 -25.26 51.71
C MET A 371 3.00 -24.57 50.44
N GLU A 372 4.21 -23.99 50.44
CA GLU A 372 4.86 -23.43 49.25
C GLU A 372 4.88 -24.44 48.10
N ASP A 373 5.38 -25.63 48.34
CA ASP A 373 5.45 -26.71 47.33
C ASP A 373 4.07 -27.05 46.76
N LYS A 374 3.01 -27.07 47.62
CA LYS A 374 1.63 -27.29 47.19
C LYS A 374 1.09 -26.14 46.34
N ILE A 375 1.32 -24.87 46.73
CA ILE A 375 0.82 -23.69 46.03
C ILE A 375 1.52 -23.55 44.68
N LEU A 376 2.85 -23.58 44.66
CA LEU A 376 3.64 -23.41 43.44
C LEU A 376 3.38 -24.60 42.48
N GLY A 377 3.32 -25.84 42.99
CA GLY A 377 3.01 -26.98 42.17
C GLY A 377 1.57 -26.98 41.60
N ALA A 378 0.59 -26.41 42.32
CA ALA A 378 -0.76 -26.21 41.79
C ALA A 378 -0.79 -25.10 40.74
N GLU A 379 -0.08 -23.99 40.98
CA GLU A 379 0.03 -22.86 40.05
C GLU A 379 0.72 -23.26 38.74
N GLU A 380 1.84 -23.97 38.80
CA GLU A 380 2.56 -24.45 37.60
C GLU A 380 1.69 -25.45 36.80
N ARG A 381 1.01 -26.38 37.48
CA ARG A 381 0.09 -27.32 36.82
C ARG A 381 -1.09 -26.62 36.21
N SER A 382 -1.67 -25.60 36.87
CA SER A 382 -2.75 -24.79 36.32
C SER A 382 -2.31 -24.09 35.05
N LYS A 383 -1.14 -23.47 35.03
CA LYS A 383 -0.57 -22.83 33.83
C LYS A 383 -0.30 -23.83 32.69
N ALA A 384 0.18 -25.02 33.02
CA ALA A 384 0.42 -26.05 32.01
C ALA A 384 -0.90 -26.55 31.37
N VAL A 385 -1.93 -26.83 32.19
CA VAL A 385 -3.25 -27.21 31.70
C VAL A 385 -3.85 -26.10 30.83
N GLU A 386 -3.79 -24.83 31.28
CA GLU A 386 -4.29 -23.71 30.48
C GLU A 386 -3.56 -23.58 29.15
N TYR A 387 -2.25 -23.80 29.13
CA TYR A 387 -1.48 -23.78 27.89
C TYR A 387 -1.88 -24.88 26.91
N GLU A 388 -2.04 -26.13 27.40
CA GLU A 388 -2.48 -27.26 26.58
C GLU A 388 -3.90 -27.05 26.02
N GLU A 389 -4.81 -26.55 26.85
CA GLU A 389 -6.17 -26.25 26.44
C GLU A 389 -6.22 -25.08 25.42
N PHE A 390 -5.37 -24.08 25.58
CA PHE A 390 -5.22 -23.02 24.57
C PHE A 390 -4.76 -23.60 23.22
N LEU A 391 -3.80 -24.52 23.22
CA LEU A 391 -3.34 -25.16 21.99
C LEU A 391 -4.47 -26.01 21.35
N ALA A 392 -5.24 -26.70 22.15
CA ALA A 392 -6.40 -27.49 21.67
C ALA A 392 -7.48 -26.59 21.08
N LEU A 393 -7.82 -25.47 21.75
CA LEU A 393 -8.78 -24.48 21.21
C LEU A 393 -8.27 -23.86 19.90
N ARG A 394 -6.99 -23.47 19.85
CA ARG A 394 -6.38 -22.98 18.62
C ARG A 394 -6.46 -24.01 17.50
N GLY A 395 -6.20 -25.29 17.79
CA GLY A 395 -6.33 -26.40 16.82
C GLY A 395 -7.73 -26.47 16.23
N ARG A 396 -8.77 -26.43 17.06
CA ARG A 396 -10.18 -26.43 16.61
C ARG A 396 -10.50 -25.22 15.71
N VAL A 397 -9.99 -24.03 16.07
CA VAL A 397 -10.16 -22.84 15.21
C VAL A 397 -9.49 -23.02 13.86
N LEU A 398 -8.31 -23.63 13.82
CA LEU A 398 -7.55 -23.86 12.59
C LEU A 398 -8.18 -24.93 11.67
N GLU A 399 -9.03 -25.82 12.19
CA GLU A 399 -9.86 -26.70 11.36
C GLU A 399 -10.80 -25.92 10.43
N HIS A 400 -11.18 -24.70 10.82
CA HIS A 400 -12.04 -23.79 10.04
C HIS A 400 -11.23 -22.74 9.23
N LEU A 401 -9.91 -22.88 9.13
CA LEU A 401 -9.04 -21.86 8.54
C LEU A 401 -9.47 -21.45 7.12
N MET A 402 -9.83 -22.38 6.27
CA MET A 402 -10.31 -22.10 4.90
C MET A 402 -11.54 -21.21 4.90
N ALA A 403 -12.55 -21.55 5.71
CA ALA A 403 -13.78 -20.77 5.81
C ALA A 403 -13.51 -19.35 6.37
N ILE A 404 -12.60 -19.24 7.35
CA ILE A 404 -12.16 -17.94 7.88
C ILE A 404 -11.47 -17.10 6.79
N GLN A 405 -10.60 -17.69 5.99
CA GLN A 405 -9.89 -16.99 4.90
C GLN A 405 -10.85 -16.56 3.79
N GLU A 406 -11.78 -17.43 3.37
CA GLU A 406 -12.82 -17.08 2.39
C GLU A 406 -13.72 -15.95 2.88
N THR A 407 -14.11 -16.00 4.15
CA THR A 407 -14.88 -14.93 4.79
C THR A 407 -14.11 -13.63 4.84
N ALA A 408 -12.83 -13.67 5.19
CA ALA A 408 -11.96 -12.48 5.21
C ALA A 408 -11.81 -11.85 3.82
N GLU A 409 -11.64 -12.67 2.77
CA GLU A 409 -11.56 -12.23 1.38
C GLU A 409 -12.87 -11.58 0.91
N ALA A 410 -14.02 -12.20 1.25
CA ALA A 410 -15.32 -11.65 0.93
C ALA A 410 -15.58 -10.31 1.64
N ILE A 411 -15.24 -10.21 2.93
CA ILE A 411 -15.33 -8.95 3.69
C ILE A 411 -14.42 -7.88 3.09
N ALA A 412 -13.18 -8.21 2.74
CA ALA A 412 -12.24 -7.28 2.13
C ALA A 412 -12.77 -6.72 0.80
N THR A 413 -13.34 -7.59 -0.04
CA THR A 413 -13.93 -7.21 -1.32
C THR A 413 -15.19 -6.35 -1.13
N LEU A 414 -16.07 -6.74 -0.21
CA LEU A 414 -17.28 -5.99 0.13
C LEU A 414 -16.92 -4.59 0.66
N ASP A 415 -15.95 -4.48 1.55
CA ASP A 415 -15.50 -3.20 2.12
C ASP A 415 -14.89 -2.28 1.05
N ALA A 416 -14.12 -2.83 0.11
CA ALA A 416 -13.59 -2.07 -1.02
C ALA A 416 -14.71 -1.54 -1.94
N LEU A 417 -15.72 -2.35 -2.27
CA LEU A 417 -16.87 -1.93 -3.07
C LEU A 417 -17.69 -0.86 -2.37
N VAL A 418 -17.95 -1.02 -1.08
CA VAL A 418 -18.67 -0.04 -0.25
C VAL A 418 -17.87 1.26 -0.13
N SER A 419 -16.53 1.19 -0.06
CA SER A 419 -15.65 2.36 -0.09
C SER A 419 -15.78 3.15 -1.39
N LEU A 420 -15.82 2.46 -2.53
CA LEU A 420 -16.02 3.10 -3.84
C LEU A 420 -17.43 3.71 -3.95
N ALA A 421 -18.46 3.04 -3.45
CA ALA A 421 -19.82 3.57 -3.38
C ALA A 421 -19.91 4.82 -2.50
N GLU A 422 -19.28 4.81 -1.33
CA GLU A 422 -19.22 5.97 -0.42
C GLU A 422 -18.52 7.16 -1.07
N THR A 423 -17.40 6.91 -1.76
CA THR A 423 -16.67 7.95 -2.49
C THR A 423 -17.54 8.53 -3.60
N ALA A 424 -18.24 7.68 -4.35
CA ALA A 424 -19.16 8.12 -5.42
C ALA A 424 -20.30 8.97 -4.87
N HIS A 425 -20.88 8.58 -3.73
CA HIS A 425 -21.93 9.34 -3.06
C HIS A 425 -21.44 10.72 -2.59
N LEU A 426 -20.32 10.75 -1.86
CA LEU A 426 -19.79 11.98 -1.24
C LEU A 426 -19.37 13.04 -2.27
N PHE A 427 -18.81 12.60 -3.41
CA PHE A 427 -18.22 13.51 -4.40
C PHE A 427 -18.99 13.55 -5.72
N SER A 428 -20.22 13.00 -5.74
CA SER A 428 -21.09 12.99 -6.91
C SER A 428 -20.40 12.43 -8.15
N TYR A 429 -19.87 11.21 -8.04
CA TYR A 429 -19.27 10.50 -9.16
C TYR A 429 -20.36 9.77 -9.96
N ASN A 430 -20.19 9.69 -11.26
CA ASN A 430 -21.11 9.05 -12.17
C ASN A 430 -20.54 7.75 -12.73
N ARG A 431 -21.44 6.81 -13.06
CA ARG A 431 -21.09 5.53 -13.69
C ARG A 431 -20.57 5.77 -15.10
N PRO A 432 -19.35 5.35 -15.47
CA PRO A 432 -18.91 5.35 -16.85
C PRO A 432 -19.48 4.15 -17.60
N LEU A 433 -19.68 4.32 -18.92
CA LEU A 433 -19.90 3.20 -19.84
C LEU A 433 -18.55 2.61 -20.19
N LEU A 434 -18.39 1.30 -20.02
CA LEU A 434 -17.19 0.58 -20.38
C LEU A 434 -17.40 -0.19 -21.68
N ASN A 435 -16.40 -0.22 -22.55
CA ASN A 435 -16.45 -0.95 -23.81
C ASN A 435 -15.04 -1.38 -24.26
N GLU A 436 -14.99 -2.21 -25.32
CA GLU A 436 -13.76 -2.68 -25.93
C GLU A 436 -13.43 -1.98 -27.25
N THR A 437 -14.18 -0.93 -27.61
CA THR A 437 -14.06 -0.26 -28.93
C THR A 437 -12.79 0.60 -29.04
N GLY A 438 -12.15 0.89 -27.93
CA GLY A 438 -11.00 1.80 -27.86
C GLY A 438 -11.36 3.28 -27.81
N ASN A 439 -12.64 3.65 -27.84
CA ASN A 439 -13.07 5.04 -27.69
C ASN A 439 -12.95 5.49 -26.24
N LEU A 440 -12.50 6.73 -26.02
CA LEU A 440 -12.43 7.35 -24.71
C LEU A 440 -13.05 8.74 -24.79
N PHE A 441 -14.28 8.87 -24.28
CA PHE A 441 -15.02 10.11 -24.22
C PHE A 441 -15.26 10.47 -22.76
N ILE A 442 -14.84 11.65 -22.34
CA ILE A 442 -15.09 12.17 -20.99
C ILE A 442 -15.69 13.56 -21.15
N ARG A 443 -16.81 13.81 -20.49
CA ARG A 443 -17.43 15.11 -20.39
C ARG A 443 -17.35 15.63 -18.98
N ASP A 444 -16.91 16.88 -18.84
CA ASP A 444 -16.71 17.58 -17.57
C ASP A 444 -15.92 16.75 -16.55
N GLY A 445 -14.82 16.15 -17.01
CA GLY A 445 -13.90 15.38 -16.16
C GLY A 445 -13.18 16.27 -15.15
N ARG A 446 -13.08 15.81 -13.90
CA ARG A 446 -12.37 16.45 -12.79
C ARG A 446 -11.25 15.56 -12.29
N HIS A 447 -10.17 16.17 -11.82
CA HIS A 447 -9.05 15.40 -11.25
C HIS A 447 -9.42 14.85 -9.87
N PRO A 448 -9.48 13.54 -9.64
CA PRO A 448 -10.08 12.93 -8.45
C PRO A 448 -9.45 13.39 -7.13
N VAL A 449 -8.13 13.60 -7.12
CA VAL A 449 -7.42 14.02 -5.91
C VAL A 449 -7.54 15.53 -5.69
N LEU A 450 -7.35 16.33 -6.73
CA LEU A 450 -7.38 17.79 -6.59
C LEU A 450 -8.80 18.29 -6.29
N ASP A 451 -9.81 17.71 -6.94
CA ASP A 451 -11.21 18.08 -6.72
C ASP A 451 -11.65 17.90 -5.26
N GLN A 452 -11.17 16.81 -4.61
CA GLN A 452 -11.47 16.53 -3.20
C GLN A 452 -10.68 17.41 -2.22
N ASN A 453 -9.52 17.93 -2.62
CA ASN A 453 -8.62 18.69 -1.75
C ASN A 453 -8.77 20.21 -1.88
N LEU A 454 -9.62 20.72 -2.78
CA LEU A 454 -9.88 22.15 -2.91
C LEU A 454 -10.60 22.67 -1.67
N THR A 455 -10.04 23.73 -1.06
CA THR A 455 -10.58 24.40 0.12
C THR A 455 -10.96 25.82 -0.20
N GLY A 456 -11.80 26.46 0.61
CA GLY A 456 -12.08 27.89 0.50
C GLY A 456 -13.10 28.31 -0.55
N GLY A 457 -13.87 27.36 -1.11
CA GLY A 457 -14.90 27.67 -2.11
C GLY A 457 -14.43 27.64 -3.56
N ASP A 458 -13.16 27.33 -3.80
CA ASP A 458 -12.63 27.09 -5.15
C ASP A 458 -13.24 25.80 -5.72
N ARG A 459 -13.58 25.84 -7.01
CA ARG A 459 -14.08 24.69 -7.75
C ARG A 459 -13.06 24.25 -8.79
N PHE A 460 -12.91 22.93 -8.95
CA PHE A 460 -12.10 22.39 -10.04
C PHE A 460 -12.74 22.76 -11.39
N VAL A 461 -11.92 23.19 -12.35
CA VAL A 461 -12.40 23.48 -13.72
C VAL A 461 -12.45 22.16 -14.50
N PRO A 462 -13.65 21.66 -14.83
CA PRO A 462 -13.79 20.39 -15.52
C PRO A 462 -13.33 20.49 -16.97
N ASN A 463 -12.84 19.39 -17.53
CA ASN A 463 -12.37 19.32 -18.92
C ASN A 463 -12.92 18.09 -19.63
N ASP A 464 -13.14 18.26 -20.94
CA ASP A 464 -13.58 17.20 -21.83
C ASP A 464 -12.40 16.49 -22.47
N VAL A 465 -12.59 15.22 -22.84
CA VAL A 465 -11.61 14.42 -23.59
C VAL A 465 -12.33 13.67 -24.68
N THR A 466 -11.75 13.65 -25.86
CA THR A 466 -12.20 12.83 -26.98
C THR A 466 -10.97 12.16 -27.59
N LEU A 467 -10.84 10.85 -27.39
CA LEU A 467 -9.83 10.00 -28.03
C LEU A 467 -10.53 8.87 -28.80
N GLU A 468 -10.19 8.74 -30.04
CA GLU A 468 -10.73 7.73 -30.95
C GLU A 468 -9.60 7.08 -31.74
N PRO A 469 -9.65 5.76 -31.99
CA PRO A 469 -8.55 5.07 -32.70
C PRO A 469 -8.24 5.59 -34.10
N LYS A 470 -9.17 6.26 -34.76
CA LYS A 470 -9.04 6.69 -36.16
C LYS A 470 -8.94 8.22 -36.34
N GLU A 471 -9.73 9.00 -35.62
CA GLU A 471 -9.88 10.43 -35.91
C GLU A 471 -9.20 11.34 -34.91
N ASN A 472 -9.11 10.92 -33.65
CA ASN A 472 -8.52 11.68 -32.54
C ASN A 472 -7.57 10.78 -31.75
N ARG A 473 -6.59 10.17 -32.40
CA ARG A 473 -5.68 9.20 -31.77
C ARG A 473 -4.60 9.89 -30.93
N LEU A 474 -4.04 10.99 -31.44
CA LEU A 474 -2.99 11.77 -30.80
C LEU A 474 -3.44 13.22 -30.59
N LEU A 475 -3.55 13.65 -29.33
CA LEU A 475 -3.85 15.04 -28.96
C LEU A 475 -2.57 15.79 -28.63
N LEU A 476 -2.21 16.77 -29.46
CA LEU A 476 -1.09 17.68 -29.19
C LEU A 476 -1.60 18.87 -28.40
N ILE A 477 -1.11 19.02 -27.16
CA ILE A 477 -1.62 20.01 -26.21
C ILE A 477 -0.55 21.08 -26.00
N THR A 478 -0.82 22.30 -26.49
CA THR A 478 0.07 23.44 -26.34
C THR A 478 -0.44 24.42 -25.28
N GLY A 479 0.43 25.32 -24.84
CA GLY A 479 0.08 26.35 -23.88
C GLY A 479 1.16 26.59 -22.83
N PRO A 480 1.02 27.66 -22.03
CA PRO A 480 2.03 28.03 -21.05
C PRO A 480 2.16 27.02 -19.91
N ASN A 481 3.36 27.00 -19.30
CA ASN A 481 3.57 26.24 -18.07
C ASN A 481 2.73 26.85 -16.94
N MET A 482 2.32 26.04 -15.95
CA MET A 482 1.38 26.37 -14.86
C MET A 482 -0.08 26.61 -15.31
N ALA A 483 -0.41 26.44 -16.58
CA ALA A 483 -1.79 26.60 -17.07
C ALA A 483 -2.67 25.36 -16.85
N GLY A 484 -2.10 24.25 -16.33
CA GLY A 484 -2.86 23.03 -16.00
C GLY A 484 -2.71 21.89 -16.99
N LYS A 485 -1.76 21.92 -17.95
CA LYS A 485 -1.52 20.84 -18.91
C LYS A 485 -1.26 19.48 -18.21
N SER A 486 -0.24 19.42 -17.37
CA SER A 486 0.14 18.19 -16.65
C SER A 486 -0.99 17.66 -15.74
N THR A 487 -1.77 18.56 -15.13
CA THR A 487 -2.95 18.20 -14.34
C THR A 487 -4.02 17.53 -15.21
N TYR A 488 -4.28 18.07 -16.40
CA TYR A 488 -5.21 17.51 -17.35
C TYR A 488 -4.76 16.13 -17.85
N LEU A 489 -3.48 15.99 -18.18
CA LEU A 489 -2.90 14.70 -18.60
C LEU A 489 -3.07 13.63 -17.54
N ARG A 490 -2.69 13.93 -16.28
CA ARG A 490 -2.88 13.02 -15.15
C ARG A 490 -4.35 12.68 -14.91
N GLN A 491 -5.24 13.68 -15.01
CA GLN A 491 -6.69 13.46 -14.88
C GLN A 491 -7.17 12.37 -15.84
N VAL A 492 -6.79 12.42 -17.13
CA VAL A 492 -7.24 11.44 -18.11
C VAL A 492 -6.76 10.04 -17.76
N ALA A 493 -5.48 9.88 -17.42
CA ALA A 493 -4.93 8.60 -17.01
C ALA A 493 -5.60 8.05 -15.74
N LEU A 494 -5.80 8.89 -14.71
CA LEU A 494 -6.45 8.50 -13.46
C LEU A 494 -7.90 8.11 -13.66
N LEU A 495 -8.67 8.82 -14.49
CA LEU A 495 -10.06 8.48 -14.79
C LEU A 495 -10.14 7.13 -15.54
N THR A 496 -9.23 6.88 -16.48
CA THR A 496 -9.15 5.59 -17.18
C THR A 496 -8.82 4.46 -16.21
N LEU A 497 -7.84 4.65 -15.33
CA LEU A 497 -7.49 3.69 -14.29
C LEU A 497 -8.68 3.43 -13.34
N MET A 498 -9.34 4.48 -12.85
CA MET A 498 -10.51 4.35 -11.98
C MET A 498 -11.64 3.56 -12.65
N ALA A 499 -11.88 3.76 -13.94
CA ALA A 499 -12.83 2.96 -14.71
C ALA A 499 -12.46 1.48 -14.70
N GLN A 500 -11.18 1.15 -14.82
CA GLN A 500 -10.66 -0.23 -14.86
C GLN A 500 -10.41 -0.86 -13.47
N ILE A 501 -10.72 -0.17 -12.39
CA ILE A 501 -10.94 -0.82 -11.09
C ILE A 501 -12.44 -1.03 -10.78
N GLY A 502 -13.33 -0.63 -11.69
CA GLY A 502 -14.78 -0.71 -11.54
C GLY A 502 -15.39 0.47 -10.77
N SER A 503 -14.64 1.55 -10.55
CA SER A 503 -15.11 2.73 -9.83
C SER A 503 -16.02 3.63 -10.70
N TYR A 504 -16.88 4.39 -10.04
CA TYR A 504 -17.52 5.57 -10.61
C TYR A 504 -16.50 6.71 -10.71
N LEU A 505 -16.76 7.68 -11.61
CA LEU A 505 -15.81 8.72 -11.99
C LEU A 505 -16.34 10.12 -11.67
N PRO A 506 -15.47 11.09 -11.34
CA PRO A 506 -15.78 12.52 -11.19
C PRO A 506 -16.00 13.18 -12.56
N VAL A 507 -17.06 12.84 -13.24
CA VAL A 507 -17.43 13.27 -14.60
C VAL A 507 -18.90 13.59 -14.69
N ALA A 508 -19.35 14.36 -15.70
CA ALA A 508 -20.78 14.43 -16.02
C ALA A 508 -21.24 13.15 -16.75
N SER A 509 -20.45 12.67 -17.70
CA SER A 509 -20.61 11.36 -18.36
C SER A 509 -19.28 10.91 -18.93
N ALA A 510 -19.08 9.60 -19.06
CA ALA A 510 -17.91 9.02 -19.70
C ALA A 510 -18.23 7.71 -20.42
N GLU A 511 -17.54 7.50 -21.54
CA GLU A 511 -17.42 6.22 -22.23
C GLU A 511 -15.93 5.88 -22.30
N ILE A 512 -15.55 4.79 -21.66
CA ILE A 512 -14.14 4.40 -21.51
C ILE A 512 -13.90 3.08 -22.20
N GLY A 513 -13.15 3.12 -23.31
CA GLY A 513 -12.63 1.94 -23.97
C GLY A 513 -11.44 1.39 -23.20
N LEU A 514 -11.53 0.10 -22.85
CA LEU A 514 -10.51 -0.57 -22.02
C LEU A 514 -9.12 -0.42 -22.65
N VAL A 515 -8.13 -0.25 -21.77
CA VAL A 515 -6.71 -0.19 -22.13
C VAL A 515 -5.98 -1.43 -21.60
N ASP A 516 -4.91 -1.81 -22.27
CA ASP A 516 -4.02 -2.89 -21.81
C ASP A 516 -2.85 -2.36 -20.99
N ARG A 517 -2.41 -1.11 -21.26
CA ARG A 517 -1.30 -0.45 -20.58
C ARG A 517 -1.57 1.05 -20.43
N ILE A 518 -1.08 1.62 -19.35
CA ILE A 518 -1.05 3.07 -19.12
C ILE A 518 0.40 3.48 -18.93
N PHE A 519 0.93 4.21 -19.89
CA PHE A 519 2.27 4.78 -19.83
C PHE A 519 2.22 6.27 -19.61
N THR A 520 3.05 6.76 -18.71
CA THR A 520 3.16 8.20 -18.47
C THR A 520 4.60 8.63 -18.40
N ARG A 521 4.91 9.74 -19.07
CA ARG A 521 6.13 10.50 -18.90
C ARG A 521 5.76 11.93 -18.52
N ILE A 522 5.76 12.21 -17.20
CA ILE A 522 5.30 13.49 -16.63
C ILE A 522 6.34 14.02 -15.65
N GLY A 523 6.86 15.21 -15.92
CA GLY A 523 7.83 15.90 -15.07
C GLY A 523 9.27 15.38 -15.24
N ALA A 524 10.24 16.13 -14.69
CA ALA A 524 11.63 15.70 -14.59
C ALA A 524 11.89 15.29 -13.14
N SER A 525 12.29 14.07 -12.90
CA SER A 525 12.88 13.65 -11.63
C SER A 525 14.38 13.53 -11.82
N ASP A 526 15.16 14.27 -11.02
CA ASP A 526 16.58 14.03 -10.93
C ASP A 526 16.81 12.74 -10.14
N ASP A 527 17.29 11.70 -10.79
CA ASP A 527 17.78 10.52 -10.09
C ASP A 527 19.28 10.68 -9.79
N ILE A 528 19.55 11.53 -8.81
CA ILE A 528 20.91 11.80 -8.33
C ILE A 528 21.57 10.51 -7.80
N ALA A 529 20.79 9.57 -7.32
CA ALA A 529 21.29 8.32 -6.75
C ALA A 529 21.91 7.40 -7.80
N ARG A 530 21.43 7.42 -9.04
CA ARG A 530 21.96 6.63 -10.16
C ARG A 530 22.97 7.42 -11.02
N GLY A 531 23.22 8.70 -10.73
CA GLY A 531 24.16 9.55 -11.48
C GLY A 531 23.76 9.80 -12.94
N GLN A 532 22.49 9.59 -13.30
CA GLN A 532 21.97 9.81 -14.64
C GLN A 532 21.47 11.25 -14.80
N SER A 533 21.73 11.86 -15.96
CA SER A 533 21.15 13.14 -16.29
C SER A 533 19.64 13.03 -16.49
N THR A 534 18.87 14.09 -16.15
CA THR A 534 17.43 14.16 -16.40
C THR A 534 17.04 13.80 -17.83
N PHE A 535 17.87 14.17 -18.81
CA PHE A 535 17.65 13.84 -20.21
C PHE A 535 17.79 12.32 -20.48
N MET A 536 18.77 11.66 -19.86
CA MET A 536 18.94 10.20 -20.03
C MET A 536 17.79 9.42 -19.40
N VAL A 537 17.32 9.81 -18.23
CA VAL A 537 16.13 9.23 -17.60
C VAL A 537 14.91 9.40 -18.51
N GLU A 538 14.71 10.62 -19.05
CA GLU A 538 13.64 10.91 -20.00
C GLU A 538 13.69 10.01 -21.24
N MET A 539 14.88 9.80 -21.82
CA MET A 539 15.06 8.95 -23.00
C MET A 539 14.83 7.46 -22.68
N ASN A 540 15.25 7.00 -21.53
CA ASN A 540 14.99 5.62 -21.07
C ASN A 540 13.49 5.37 -20.90
N GLU A 541 12.77 6.24 -20.18
CA GLU A 541 11.31 6.11 -20.01
C GLU A 541 10.59 6.19 -21.37
N THR A 542 10.99 7.09 -22.26
CA THR A 542 10.43 7.18 -23.61
C THR A 542 10.71 5.93 -24.42
N SER A 543 11.90 5.33 -24.27
CA SER A 543 12.27 4.07 -24.95
C SER A 543 11.39 2.90 -24.48
N VAL A 544 11.16 2.78 -23.17
CA VAL A 544 10.26 1.77 -22.61
C VAL A 544 8.85 1.92 -23.21
N ILE A 545 8.33 3.14 -23.28
CA ILE A 545 7.02 3.43 -23.87
C ILE A 545 6.97 2.99 -25.34
N LEU A 546 7.95 3.40 -26.14
CA LEU A 546 7.94 3.14 -27.60
C LEU A 546 8.12 1.64 -27.94
N ASN A 547 8.83 0.90 -27.10
CA ASN A 547 9.05 -0.53 -27.32
C ASN A 547 7.88 -1.41 -26.79
N ASN A 548 7.12 -0.94 -25.80
CA ASN A 548 6.13 -1.77 -25.10
C ASN A 548 4.67 -1.34 -25.35
N ALA A 549 4.41 -0.12 -25.83
CA ALA A 549 3.04 0.33 -26.09
C ALA A 549 2.42 -0.42 -27.28
N THR A 550 1.11 -0.64 -27.19
CA THR A 550 0.27 -1.28 -28.22
C THR A 550 -0.78 -0.29 -28.72
N GLU A 551 -1.54 -0.68 -29.73
CA GLU A 551 -2.69 0.11 -30.21
C GLU A 551 -3.80 0.30 -29.16
N ARG A 552 -3.85 -0.57 -28.14
CA ARG A 552 -4.82 -0.50 -27.02
C ARG A 552 -4.29 0.31 -25.84
N SER A 553 -3.04 0.72 -25.85
CA SER A 553 -2.41 1.47 -24.75
C SER A 553 -2.88 2.93 -24.70
N LEU A 554 -2.84 3.50 -23.50
CA LEU A 554 -2.96 4.94 -23.26
C LEU A 554 -1.58 5.50 -22.92
N VAL A 555 -1.09 6.44 -23.74
CA VAL A 555 0.22 7.05 -23.58
C VAL A 555 0.07 8.53 -23.23
N ILE A 556 0.74 8.94 -22.17
CA ILE A 556 0.73 10.33 -21.68
C ILE A 556 2.17 10.87 -21.69
N LEU A 557 2.42 11.88 -22.53
CA LEU A 557 3.74 12.50 -22.65
C LEU A 557 3.66 13.98 -22.28
N ASP A 558 4.52 14.42 -21.37
CA ASP A 558 4.59 15.82 -20.94
C ASP A 558 6.00 16.38 -21.18
N GLU A 559 6.10 17.28 -22.14
CA GLU A 559 7.29 18.08 -22.47
C GLU A 559 8.55 17.26 -22.81
N ILE A 560 8.45 16.30 -23.73
CA ILE A 560 9.58 15.50 -24.23
C ILE A 560 10.61 16.40 -24.96
N GLY A 561 11.90 16.14 -24.76
CA GLY A 561 13.03 16.83 -25.42
C GLY A 561 13.50 18.08 -24.69
N ARG A 562 13.11 18.30 -23.42
CA ARG A 562 13.43 19.52 -22.68
C ARG A 562 14.87 19.57 -22.14
N GLY A 563 15.50 18.42 -21.97
CA GLY A 563 16.84 18.28 -21.36
C GLY A 563 18.02 18.49 -22.32
N THR A 564 17.79 18.88 -23.59
CA THR A 564 18.83 19.04 -24.62
C THR A 564 18.67 20.34 -25.41
N SER A 565 19.44 20.52 -26.52
CA SER A 565 19.31 21.70 -27.37
C SER A 565 17.92 21.78 -28.03
N THR A 566 17.43 22.98 -28.31
CA THR A 566 16.08 23.21 -28.83
C THR A 566 15.80 22.39 -30.10
N PHE A 567 16.73 22.34 -31.04
CA PHE A 567 16.56 21.63 -32.31
C PHE A 567 16.61 20.11 -32.14
N ASP A 568 17.51 19.60 -31.28
CA ASP A 568 17.57 18.15 -30.96
C ASP A 568 16.29 17.71 -30.23
N GLY A 569 15.86 18.49 -29.21
CA GLY A 569 14.65 18.22 -28.46
C GLY A 569 13.39 18.21 -29.35
N LEU A 570 13.26 19.23 -30.22
CA LEU A 570 12.17 19.29 -31.20
C LEU A 570 12.19 18.07 -32.17
N SER A 571 13.37 17.69 -32.66
CA SER A 571 13.52 16.58 -33.60
C SER A 571 13.12 15.24 -32.95
N ILE A 572 13.52 15.02 -31.69
CA ILE A 572 13.14 13.84 -30.92
C ILE A 572 11.63 13.83 -30.65
N ALA A 573 11.08 14.93 -30.13
CA ALA A 573 9.66 15.04 -29.83
C ALA A 573 8.78 14.80 -31.07
N TRP A 574 9.21 15.35 -32.22
CA TRP A 574 8.55 15.14 -33.51
C TRP A 574 8.55 13.67 -33.90
N SER A 575 9.73 13.03 -33.88
CA SER A 575 9.89 11.63 -34.26
C SER A 575 9.12 10.67 -33.33
N VAL A 576 9.09 10.96 -32.03
CA VAL A 576 8.30 10.21 -31.04
C VAL A 576 6.81 10.31 -31.35
N ALA A 577 6.29 11.52 -31.62
CA ALA A 577 4.90 11.73 -31.97
C ALA A 577 4.50 10.98 -33.27
N GLU A 578 5.37 11.02 -34.28
CA GLU A 578 5.19 10.27 -35.52
C GLU A 578 5.17 8.76 -35.29
N TYR A 579 6.12 8.24 -34.51
CA TYR A 579 6.24 6.82 -34.23
C TYR A 579 5.03 6.26 -33.46
N LEU A 580 4.57 7.01 -32.44
CA LEU A 580 3.35 6.66 -31.69
C LEU A 580 2.11 6.62 -32.59
N HIS A 581 2.01 7.57 -33.52
CA HIS A 581 0.87 7.64 -34.42
C HIS A 581 0.95 6.61 -35.56
N ASP A 582 2.09 6.56 -36.28
CA ASP A 582 2.21 5.82 -37.55
C ASP A 582 2.50 4.33 -37.35
N HIS A 583 3.26 3.96 -36.29
CA HIS A 583 3.72 2.60 -36.05
C HIS A 583 2.98 1.89 -34.92
N ILE A 584 2.81 2.53 -33.77
CA ILE A 584 2.17 1.91 -32.60
C ILE A 584 0.65 2.01 -32.72
N GLY A 585 0.13 3.17 -33.08
CA GLY A 585 -1.31 3.40 -33.15
C GLY A 585 -1.99 3.60 -31.79
N ALA A 586 -1.23 3.84 -30.71
CA ALA A 586 -1.76 4.07 -29.36
C ALA A 586 -2.56 5.37 -29.26
N ARG A 587 -3.50 5.40 -28.31
CA ARG A 587 -4.16 6.64 -27.89
C ARG A 587 -3.18 7.46 -27.06
N ALA A 588 -2.89 8.68 -27.48
CA ALA A 588 -1.87 9.47 -26.82
C ALA A 588 -2.28 10.93 -26.58
N LEU A 589 -1.89 11.46 -25.42
CA LEU A 589 -1.92 12.87 -25.12
C LEU A 589 -0.48 13.37 -24.99
N PHE A 590 -0.11 14.34 -25.78
CA PHE A 590 1.24 14.87 -25.85
C PHE A 590 1.22 16.38 -25.55
N ALA A 591 1.57 16.75 -24.34
CA ALA A 591 1.76 18.15 -23.99
C ALA A 591 3.17 18.61 -24.40
N THR A 592 3.26 19.76 -25.04
CA THR A 592 4.52 20.28 -25.56
C THR A 592 4.57 21.81 -25.50
N HIS A 593 5.77 22.33 -25.44
CA HIS A 593 6.07 23.75 -25.62
C HIS A 593 6.58 24.06 -27.05
N TYR A 594 6.82 23.02 -27.86
CA TYR A 594 7.19 23.17 -29.26
C TYR A 594 5.95 23.43 -30.10
N HIS A 595 5.76 24.68 -30.53
CA HIS A 595 4.60 25.04 -31.38
C HIS A 595 4.68 24.42 -32.77
N GLU A 596 5.88 24.11 -33.24
CA GLU A 596 6.14 23.48 -34.53
C GLU A 596 5.47 22.11 -34.65
N LEU A 597 5.36 21.34 -33.54
CA LEU A 597 4.68 20.03 -33.57
C LEU A 597 3.22 20.13 -34.02
N THR A 598 2.58 21.28 -33.84
CA THR A 598 1.19 21.49 -34.29
C THR A 598 1.00 21.28 -35.78
N ALA A 599 2.08 21.40 -36.58
CA ALA A 599 2.04 21.11 -38.01
C ALA A 599 1.73 19.67 -38.35
N LEU A 600 1.97 18.70 -37.45
CA LEU A 600 1.63 17.29 -37.63
C LEU A 600 0.14 17.06 -37.91
N SER A 601 -0.74 17.86 -37.33
CA SER A 601 -2.19 17.76 -37.59
C SER A 601 -2.58 18.08 -39.01
N LYS A 602 -1.74 18.80 -39.79
CA LYS A 602 -1.97 19.08 -41.23
C LYS A 602 -1.57 17.92 -42.11
N SER A 603 -0.61 17.11 -41.67
CA SER A 603 -0.01 16.02 -42.46
C SER A 603 -0.52 14.63 -42.09
N ARG A 604 -1.11 14.48 -40.91
CA ARG A 604 -1.58 13.18 -40.38
C ARG A 604 -3.02 13.25 -39.90
N LYS A 605 -3.84 12.37 -40.47
CA LYS A 605 -5.20 12.18 -40.00
C LYS A 605 -5.19 11.48 -38.61
N GLY A 606 -5.96 11.97 -37.66
CA GLY A 606 -5.98 11.42 -36.30
C GLY A 606 -5.06 12.16 -35.31
N VAL A 607 -4.30 13.16 -35.77
CA VAL A 607 -3.58 14.11 -34.92
C VAL A 607 -4.39 15.39 -34.79
N GLN A 608 -4.72 15.78 -33.58
CA GLN A 608 -5.51 16.98 -33.29
C GLN A 608 -4.77 17.93 -32.35
N ASN A 609 -4.88 19.24 -32.62
CA ASN A 609 -4.29 20.25 -31.78
C ASN A 609 -5.28 20.76 -30.76
N TYR A 610 -4.81 20.89 -29.52
CA TYR A 610 -5.51 21.51 -28.40
C TYR A 610 -4.61 22.55 -27.73
N ASN A 611 -5.22 23.49 -27.04
CA ASN A 611 -4.49 24.44 -26.23
C ASN A 611 -5.22 24.76 -24.92
N VAL A 612 -4.48 25.31 -23.97
CA VAL A 612 -5.08 25.82 -22.73
C VAL A 612 -5.65 27.21 -22.97
N ALA A 613 -6.93 27.38 -22.68
CA ALA A 613 -7.59 28.67 -22.84
C ALA A 613 -7.01 29.72 -21.90
N VAL A 614 -6.67 30.86 -22.48
CA VAL A 614 -6.08 32.01 -21.78
C VAL A 614 -6.95 33.24 -22.08
N LYS A 615 -7.25 34.05 -21.06
CA LYS A 615 -7.93 35.31 -21.21
C LYS A 615 -6.98 36.45 -20.84
N GLU A 616 -6.80 37.36 -21.76
CA GLU A 616 -6.07 38.62 -21.48
C GLU A 616 -7.06 39.69 -20.99
N TRP A 617 -6.78 40.25 -19.81
CA TRP A 617 -7.58 41.32 -19.23
C TRP A 617 -6.66 42.37 -18.59
N ASN A 618 -6.72 43.63 -19.04
CA ASN A 618 -5.92 44.73 -18.51
C ASN A 618 -4.41 44.41 -18.42
N GLN A 619 -3.81 43.87 -19.48
CA GLN A 619 -2.42 43.39 -19.53
C GLN A 619 -2.06 42.31 -18.51
N GLN A 620 -3.06 41.72 -17.84
CA GLN A 620 -2.92 40.53 -17.00
C GLN A 620 -3.45 39.33 -17.73
N ILE A 621 -2.83 38.16 -17.46
CA ILE A 621 -3.24 36.88 -18.03
C ILE A 621 -3.95 36.11 -16.96
N ILE A 622 -5.15 35.63 -17.33
CA ILE A 622 -5.95 34.72 -16.53
C ILE A 622 -5.96 33.36 -17.23
N PHE A 623 -5.37 32.36 -16.59
CA PHE A 623 -5.44 30.96 -17.06
C PHE A 623 -6.81 30.39 -16.72
N LEU A 624 -7.61 30.09 -17.74
CA LEU A 624 -8.95 29.54 -17.56
C LEU A 624 -8.92 28.04 -17.21
N ARG A 625 -7.75 27.39 -17.32
CA ARG A 625 -7.55 25.95 -17.05
C ARG A 625 -8.49 25.05 -17.86
N LYS A 626 -9.05 25.56 -18.96
CA LYS A 626 -9.92 24.82 -19.89
C LYS A 626 -9.10 24.45 -21.14
N ILE A 627 -9.14 23.18 -21.52
CA ILE A 627 -8.52 22.69 -22.76
C ILE A 627 -9.54 22.87 -23.88
N ILE A 628 -9.13 23.52 -24.96
CA ILE A 628 -9.97 23.83 -26.13
C ILE A 628 -9.29 23.39 -27.43
N PRO A 629 -10.05 23.00 -28.47
CA PRO A 629 -9.51 22.69 -29.78
C PRO A 629 -8.75 23.87 -30.38
N GLY A 630 -7.68 23.56 -31.14
CA GLY A 630 -6.86 24.55 -31.86
C GLY A 630 -5.46 24.67 -31.26
N SER A 631 -4.57 25.42 -31.97
CA SER A 631 -3.21 25.67 -31.50
C SER A 631 -3.13 27.02 -30.78
N ALA A 632 -2.24 27.14 -29.79
CA ALA A 632 -1.94 28.44 -29.17
C ALA A 632 -1.20 29.35 -30.16
N GLU A 633 -1.68 30.57 -30.34
CA GLU A 633 -1.08 31.54 -31.29
C GLU A 633 0.14 32.24 -30.71
N LYS A 634 0.30 32.29 -29.39
CA LYS A 634 1.37 33.05 -28.69
C LYS A 634 2.00 32.28 -27.57
N SER A 635 3.29 32.54 -27.32
CA SER A 635 3.94 32.08 -26.10
C SER A 635 3.68 33.09 -24.96
N TYR A 636 3.47 32.59 -23.75
CA TYR A 636 3.15 33.41 -22.57
C TYR A 636 4.26 33.40 -21.50
N GLY A 637 5.48 32.95 -21.85
CA GLY A 637 6.60 32.81 -20.91
C GLY A 637 6.98 34.09 -20.19
N ILE A 638 7.04 35.22 -20.90
CA ILE A 638 7.38 36.54 -20.33
C ILE A 638 6.30 37.00 -19.33
N GLN A 639 5.04 36.72 -19.62
CA GLN A 639 3.92 37.06 -18.74
C GLN A 639 3.93 36.22 -17.46
N VAL A 640 4.25 34.94 -17.57
CA VAL A 640 4.45 34.07 -16.40
C VAL A 640 5.61 34.53 -15.53
N ALA A 641 6.72 34.96 -16.18
CA ALA A 641 7.86 35.53 -15.47
C ALA A 641 7.48 36.82 -14.69
N ARG A 642 6.61 37.64 -15.25
CA ARG A 642 6.06 38.84 -14.55
C ARG A 642 5.17 38.42 -13.36
N LEU A 643 4.31 37.43 -13.52
CA LEU A 643 3.49 36.89 -12.42
C LEU A 643 4.34 36.29 -11.30
N ALA A 644 5.50 35.73 -11.63
CA ALA A 644 6.46 35.22 -10.66
C ALA A 644 7.26 36.34 -9.93
N GLY A 645 7.06 37.63 -10.30
CA GLY A 645 7.68 38.77 -9.62
C GLY A 645 9.07 39.15 -10.15
N LEU A 646 9.44 38.78 -11.40
CA LEU A 646 10.69 39.23 -11.99
C LEU A 646 10.66 40.76 -12.13
N PRO A 647 11.82 41.46 -11.97
CA PRO A 647 11.92 42.92 -12.12
C PRO A 647 11.42 43.40 -13.49
N GLU A 648 10.69 44.53 -13.53
CA GLU A 648 10.07 45.04 -14.76
C GLU A 648 11.11 45.39 -15.84
N SER A 649 12.34 45.80 -15.45
CA SER A 649 13.45 46.02 -16.37
C SER A 649 13.86 44.74 -17.11
N VAL A 650 13.83 43.57 -16.44
CA VAL A 650 14.12 42.26 -17.05
C VAL A 650 12.98 41.86 -17.99
N ILE A 651 11.73 42.09 -17.57
CA ILE A 651 10.54 41.79 -18.38
C ILE A 651 10.51 42.64 -19.67
N SER A 652 10.80 43.92 -19.56
CA SER A 652 10.85 44.83 -20.73
C SER A 652 11.94 44.41 -21.70
N ARG A 653 13.14 44.11 -21.20
CA ARG A 653 14.23 43.61 -22.04
C ARG A 653 13.94 42.28 -22.70
N ALA A 654 13.31 41.37 -21.97
CA ALA A 654 12.90 40.06 -22.51
C ALA A 654 11.90 40.19 -23.68
N ARG A 655 10.98 41.18 -23.64
CA ARG A 655 10.06 41.47 -24.75
C ARG A 655 10.79 41.98 -25.97
N GLU A 656 11.75 42.90 -25.80
CA GLU A 656 12.56 43.40 -26.90
C GLU A 656 13.35 42.28 -27.57
N VAL A 657 14.01 41.44 -26.76
CA VAL A 657 14.77 40.28 -27.26
C VAL A 657 13.86 39.30 -28.00
N LEU A 658 12.68 38.98 -27.44
CA LEU A 658 11.72 38.07 -28.09
C LEU A 658 11.32 38.62 -29.48
N THR A 659 10.97 39.91 -29.57
CA THR A 659 10.60 40.54 -30.85
C THR A 659 11.73 40.46 -31.89
N GLN A 660 12.99 40.62 -31.45
CA GLN A 660 14.16 40.49 -32.33
C GLN A 660 14.35 39.04 -32.82
N LEU A 661 14.21 38.06 -31.91
CA LEU A 661 14.32 36.63 -32.26
C LEU A 661 13.20 36.18 -33.22
N GLU A 662 11.98 36.63 -32.99
CA GLU A 662 10.84 36.34 -33.88
C GLU A 662 11.00 36.95 -35.26
N ALA A 663 11.72 38.11 -35.36
CA ALA A 663 12.07 38.75 -36.63
C ALA A 663 13.28 38.11 -37.32
N GLY A 664 13.86 37.02 -36.76
CA GLY A 664 15.02 36.33 -37.31
C GLY A 664 16.35 37.06 -37.13
N HIS A 665 16.41 38.07 -36.26
CA HIS A 665 17.63 38.81 -35.97
C HIS A 665 18.20 38.35 -34.63
N PRO A 666 19.49 37.96 -34.56
CA PRO A 666 20.12 37.72 -33.27
C PRO A 666 20.08 39.02 -32.44
N PRO A 667 19.95 38.94 -31.09
CA PRO A 667 19.99 40.15 -30.25
C PRO A 667 21.28 40.91 -30.54
N ALA A 668 21.15 42.13 -31.04
CA ALA A 668 22.29 42.98 -31.23
C ALA A 668 22.98 43.17 -29.88
N ASP A 669 24.28 42.88 -29.83
CA ASP A 669 25.12 43.23 -28.70
C ASP A 669 25.02 44.75 -28.49
N SER A 670 24.12 45.18 -27.64
CA SER A 670 24.08 46.51 -27.10
C SER A 670 25.24 46.66 -26.10
N VAL A 671 26.48 46.64 -26.64
CA VAL A 671 27.62 47.30 -26.00
C VAL A 671 27.40 48.79 -26.19
N GLY A 672 26.36 49.33 -25.59
CA GLY A 672 26.04 50.73 -25.50
C GLY A 672 26.27 51.19 -24.08
N ASN A 673 27.40 51.85 -23.87
CA ASN A 673 27.73 52.80 -22.79
C ASN A 673 27.09 52.49 -21.41
N VAL A 674 27.71 51.57 -20.70
CA VAL A 674 27.67 51.64 -19.24
C VAL A 674 28.55 52.82 -18.86
N PRO A 675 28.06 53.93 -18.24
CA PRO A 675 28.92 54.94 -17.69
C PRO A 675 29.84 54.29 -16.67
N SER A 676 31.14 54.37 -16.92
CA SER A 676 32.17 53.88 -16.00
C SER A 676 31.90 54.48 -14.61
N PRO A 677 31.83 53.67 -13.54
CA PRO A 677 31.71 54.20 -12.20
C PRO A 677 32.96 55.07 -11.95
N SER A 678 32.73 56.34 -11.63
CA SER A 678 33.73 57.33 -11.23
C SER A 678 34.71 56.71 -10.22
N THR A 679 35.95 56.72 -10.57
CA THR A 679 37.08 56.28 -9.76
C THR A 679 37.14 57.10 -8.47
N VAL A 680 36.73 56.46 -7.38
CA VAL A 680 37.10 56.92 -6.03
C VAL A 680 38.52 56.42 -5.76
N PRO A 681 39.48 57.31 -5.36
CA PRO A 681 40.86 56.86 -5.17
C PRO A 681 40.96 55.99 -3.93
N VAL A 682 41.38 54.75 -4.16
CA VAL A 682 41.67 53.77 -3.08
C VAL A 682 43.07 54.08 -2.55
N ARG A 683 43.17 54.49 -1.28
CA ARG A 683 44.45 54.58 -0.56
C ARG A 683 45.12 53.17 -0.47
N PRO A 684 46.44 53.07 -0.67
CA PRO A 684 47.16 51.81 -0.62
C PRO A 684 47.23 51.26 0.81
N ARG A 685 46.70 50.08 1.02
CA ARG A 685 46.85 49.29 2.25
C ARG A 685 48.22 48.59 2.20
N ARG A 686 49.06 48.86 3.19
CA ARG A 686 50.35 48.19 3.42
C ARG A 686 50.17 46.67 3.53
N THR A 687 50.86 45.95 2.64
CA THR A 687 51.05 44.52 2.69
C THR A 687 52.00 44.11 3.82
N LYS A 688 51.52 43.27 4.74
CA LYS A 688 52.42 42.45 5.60
C LYS A 688 52.55 41.08 4.95
N ALA A 689 53.81 40.63 4.82
CA ALA A 689 54.21 39.36 4.24
C ALA A 689 53.65 38.14 5.06
N PRO A 690 53.38 37.05 4.40
CA PRO A 690 52.89 35.85 5.08
C PRO A 690 54.02 35.04 5.68
N LYS A 691 53.88 34.60 6.93
CA LYS A 691 54.70 33.58 7.54
C LYS A 691 54.25 32.18 7.05
N VAL A 692 55.18 31.44 6.54
CA VAL A 692 55.10 30.04 6.19
C VAL A 692 54.88 29.24 7.49
N ALA A 693 53.91 28.34 7.53
CA ALA A 693 53.85 27.27 8.47
C ALA A 693 53.34 25.99 7.78
N HIS A 694 54.05 24.93 8.11
CA HIS A 694 54.05 23.62 7.52
C HIS A 694 52.71 22.87 7.44
N ALA A 695 52.68 21.98 6.47
CA ALA A 695 51.74 20.91 6.24
C ALA A 695 51.54 20.01 7.45
N ASP A 696 50.29 19.59 7.65
CA ASP A 696 49.98 18.22 8.06
C ASP A 696 48.69 17.79 7.39
N GLN A 697 48.86 16.78 6.55
CA GLN A 697 47.82 15.96 5.97
C GLN A 697 47.16 15.13 7.06
N LEU A 698 45.87 15.13 7.11
CA LEU A 698 45.12 14.02 7.71
C LEU A 698 43.97 13.62 6.77
N SER A 699 44.18 12.45 6.22
CA SER A 699 43.19 11.65 5.50
C SER A 699 42.05 11.27 6.43
N LEU A 700 40.83 11.42 5.91
CA LEU A 700 39.63 10.83 6.50
C LEU A 700 38.91 10.03 5.41
N PHE A 701 39.25 8.75 5.35
CA PHE A 701 38.38 7.68 4.96
C PHE A 701 38.46 6.60 6.03
N GLY A 702 37.34 6.37 6.68
CA GLY A 702 37.04 5.26 7.55
C GLY A 702 35.55 5.05 7.50
#